data_571c433b715090f3f9ec0d5873508875
#
_entry.id   571c433b715090f3f9ec0d5873508875
#
_cell.length_a   1.000
_cell.length_b   1.000
_cell.length_c   1.000
_cell.angle_alpha   90.00
_cell.angle_beta   90.00
_cell.angle_gamma   90.00
#
_symmetry.space_group_name_H-M   'P 1'
#
loop_
_entity.id
_entity.type
_entity.pdbx_description
1 polymer ?
#
loop_
_entity_poly.entity_id
_entity_poly.type
_entity_poly.pdbx_seq_one_letter_code
_entity_poly.pdbx_strand_id
1 'polypeptide(L)'
;MAINIALAGNPNCGKTTMFNALTGANQYVGNWPGVTVEKKEGKLKGKRKGEDITITDLPGIYSLSPYTLEEVVSRDFLLNENPDVIIDLVDATNIERNLYLTTQLIETGVPVVIALNMTDLLEKRGIKIDVERLSMLLNCPIVETSALKGKGLDEVVEEAIKVAKKNTVDLPKEIFSKDVEAAIAEVKNVLPSSISEDKRRWYAVKFLENDSKVAESVVLSGNGAKVVEDNRTKIEKAEDDDMESIVTDGRYQFIQKIVSTTVKKSGEKLTISDKIDRIVTNRILGIPIFIAIMFVVYYISVTTIGTLVTDWTNDTFVGEMIQPAAQSFLEGIGASAAIQDLIVNGIIGGLGAVLGFVPQMAILFLFLSILEDCGYMVRIAFVMDRVFRHFGLSGKSFIPLLISSGCGIPGIMASKTIEQDNDRRLTIMTATFIPCGAKLPVIAMMGGVMTSYATGSYEAGGLMAPCMYFIGIVAVLVAAIILKKTKPFSGKPAPFVMELPQYHIPSAKTVLLHVWERLKGFIIKAGTILFLACVVMWFLSGYGFVNGSFGAVEDPGNSLLAVIGGAIAPIFAPLGFDNWKAVAASLSGFSAKESIVSTMGVLANVTGDASEDAVTVAEAVRTWFPSAVAAFSFLLFNLLDSPCLAAISTMAKEMQSRKWFWFAILFQNIFAYVVTLIVYQIGTFATGGAFTVGTAVGIVLLLVMLFLLFRPDPYKDQKVYSKRSVQA
;
A
#
# COMPACT_ATOMS: atom_id res chain seq x y z
N MET A 1 22.67 -2.37 41.61
CA MET A 1 23.14 -1.84 40.35
C MET A 1 21.93 -1.77 39.43
N ALA A 2 21.65 -0.65 38.84
CA ALA A 2 20.58 -0.58 37.81
C ALA A 2 21.15 -1.15 36.50
N ILE A 3 20.42 -2.04 35.86
CA ILE A 3 20.82 -2.68 34.59
C ILE A 3 19.70 -2.43 33.59
N ASN A 4 20.04 -1.83 32.45
CA ASN A 4 19.13 -1.58 31.36
C ASN A 4 19.33 -2.60 30.23
N ILE A 5 18.32 -3.43 29.97
CA ILE A 5 18.34 -4.46 28.95
C ILE A 5 17.50 -3.97 27.75
N ALA A 6 18.09 -3.95 26.56
CA ALA A 6 17.35 -3.75 25.32
C ALA A 6 16.91 -5.11 24.76
N LEU A 7 15.62 -5.26 24.45
CA LEU A 7 15.10 -6.44 23.79
C LEU A 7 14.95 -6.15 22.29
N ALA A 8 15.80 -6.75 21.47
CA ALA A 8 15.82 -6.60 20.02
C ALA A 8 15.40 -7.90 19.31
N GLY A 9 15.11 -7.83 18.04
CA GLY A 9 14.82 -8.98 17.21
C GLY A 9 13.89 -8.66 16.04
N ASN A 10 13.81 -9.59 15.10
CA ASN A 10 12.98 -9.45 13.92
C ASN A 10 11.49 -9.44 14.28
N PRO A 11 10.63 -8.87 13.41
CA PRO A 11 9.18 -9.06 13.55
C PRO A 11 8.84 -10.56 13.61
N ASN A 12 7.87 -10.91 14.45
CA ASN A 12 7.36 -12.29 14.64
C ASN A 12 8.34 -13.31 15.29
N CYS A 13 9.52 -12.91 15.73
CA CYS A 13 10.44 -13.81 16.47
C CYS A 13 9.98 -14.18 17.90
N GLY A 14 8.85 -13.61 18.37
CA GLY A 14 8.31 -13.85 19.71
C GLY A 14 8.71 -12.80 20.76
N LYS A 15 9.19 -11.62 20.33
CA LYS A 15 9.71 -10.55 21.20
C LYS A 15 8.68 -10.06 22.22
N THR A 16 7.49 -9.68 21.80
CA THR A 16 6.41 -9.25 22.68
C THR A 16 5.97 -10.35 23.66
N THR A 17 6.00 -11.61 23.24
CA THR A 17 5.69 -12.75 24.11
C THR A 17 6.73 -12.86 25.22
N MET A 18 8.02 -12.77 24.88
CA MET A 18 9.11 -12.79 25.85
C MET A 18 9.06 -11.59 26.79
N PHE A 19 8.87 -10.38 26.26
CA PHE A 19 8.73 -9.16 27.05
C PHE A 19 7.61 -9.28 28.09
N ASN A 20 6.42 -9.72 27.68
CA ASN A 20 5.29 -9.93 28.60
C ASN A 20 5.56 -11.01 29.65
N ALA A 21 6.25 -12.08 29.28
CA ALA A 21 6.61 -13.14 30.22
C ALA A 21 7.61 -12.66 31.28
N LEU A 22 8.57 -11.82 30.88
CA LEU A 22 9.63 -11.29 31.78
C LEU A 22 9.14 -10.14 32.68
N THR A 23 8.26 -9.25 32.17
CA THR A 23 7.84 -8.05 32.91
C THR A 23 6.47 -8.18 33.57
N GLY A 24 5.60 -9.06 33.09
CA GLY A 24 4.26 -9.27 33.64
C GLY A 24 3.38 -8.00 33.52
N ALA A 25 2.73 -7.60 34.62
CA ALA A 25 1.84 -6.43 34.67
C ALA A 25 2.60 -5.09 34.91
N ASN A 26 3.91 -5.13 35.18
CA ASN A 26 4.72 -3.95 35.47
C ASN A 26 5.29 -3.32 34.18
N GLN A 27 4.42 -2.81 33.32
CA GLN A 27 4.80 -2.25 32.03
C GLN A 27 4.36 -0.80 31.96
N TYR A 28 5.21 0.03 31.35
CA TYR A 28 4.87 1.37 30.87
C TYR A 28 4.76 1.33 29.34
N VAL A 29 3.64 1.84 28.83
CA VAL A 29 3.39 1.93 27.39
C VAL A 29 3.20 3.39 27.03
N GLY A 30 3.99 3.89 26.11
CA GLY A 30 3.95 5.25 25.58
C GLY A 30 4.39 5.28 24.13
N ASN A 31 4.72 6.45 23.62
CA ASN A 31 5.36 6.59 22.31
C ASN A 31 6.81 7.03 22.48
N TRP A 32 7.65 6.62 21.54
CA TRP A 32 9.01 7.16 21.47
C TRP A 32 8.96 8.68 21.23
N PRO A 33 9.88 9.46 21.82
CA PRO A 33 9.88 10.91 21.67
C PRO A 33 9.89 11.34 20.19
N GLY A 34 8.95 12.22 19.83
CA GLY A 34 8.88 12.81 18.49
C GLY A 34 8.33 11.90 17.37
N VAL A 35 7.91 10.65 17.67
CA VAL A 35 7.38 9.71 16.67
C VAL A 35 6.15 8.96 17.17
N THR A 36 5.39 8.36 16.25
CA THR A 36 4.18 7.59 16.57
C THR A 36 4.45 6.10 16.85
N VAL A 37 5.72 5.73 17.05
CA VAL A 37 6.14 4.36 17.34
C VAL A 37 5.95 4.09 18.83
N GLU A 38 5.34 2.95 19.17
CA GLU A 38 5.05 2.55 20.54
C GLU A 38 6.35 2.16 21.30
N LYS A 39 6.53 2.72 22.50
CA LYS A 39 7.61 2.38 23.42
C LYS A 39 7.06 1.57 24.58
N LYS A 40 7.68 0.42 24.87
CA LYS A 40 7.34 -0.42 26.00
C LYS A 40 8.56 -0.61 26.91
N GLU A 41 8.39 -0.26 28.16
CA GLU A 41 9.38 -0.47 29.20
C GLU A 41 8.74 -1.23 30.37
N GLY A 42 9.50 -2.10 31.01
CA GLY A 42 9.00 -2.84 32.14
C GLY A 42 10.11 -3.27 33.08
N LYS A 43 9.78 -3.40 34.37
CA LYS A 43 10.69 -3.98 35.36
C LYS A 43 10.59 -5.49 35.33
N LEU A 44 11.74 -6.17 35.51
CA LEU A 44 11.79 -7.62 35.55
C LEU A 44 10.90 -8.17 36.69
N LYS A 45 10.11 -9.18 36.41
CA LYS A 45 9.23 -9.86 37.34
C LYS A 45 10.06 -10.71 38.32
N GLY A 46 9.80 -10.57 39.63
CA GLY A 46 10.47 -11.33 40.67
C GLY A 46 11.49 -10.49 41.42
N LYS A 47 11.60 -10.74 42.76
CA LYS A 47 12.56 -10.04 43.63
C LYS A 47 13.92 -10.73 43.55
N ARG A 48 14.81 -10.23 42.68
CA ARG A 48 16.26 -10.49 42.84
C ARG A 48 16.80 -9.46 43.83
N LYS A 49 17.31 -9.89 44.95
CA LYS A 49 17.82 -9.02 46.03
C LYS A 49 18.96 -8.14 45.48
N GLY A 50 18.70 -6.83 45.35
CA GLY A 50 19.72 -5.81 45.11
C GLY A 50 19.93 -5.36 43.67
N GLU A 51 19.17 -5.84 42.70
CA GLU A 51 19.27 -5.43 41.29
C GLU A 51 17.95 -4.81 40.79
N ASP A 52 18.00 -3.58 40.27
CA ASP A 52 16.87 -2.93 39.60
C ASP A 52 17.10 -3.10 38.09
N ILE A 53 16.31 -4.02 37.45
CA ILE A 53 16.49 -4.38 36.06
C ILE A 53 15.30 -3.84 35.27
N THR A 54 15.61 -2.97 34.32
CA THR A 54 14.63 -2.42 33.37
C THR A 54 14.82 -3.07 32.01
N ILE A 55 13.74 -3.50 31.40
CA ILE A 55 13.73 -4.08 30.04
C ILE A 55 12.97 -3.12 29.13
N THR A 56 13.61 -2.71 28.05
CA THR A 56 13.01 -1.88 26.99
C THR A 56 12.76 -2.74 25.76
N ASP A 57 11.49 -2.86 25.32
CA ASP A 57 11.11 -3.56 24.10
C ASP A 57 11.30 -2.63 22.89
N LEU A 58 12.29 -2.94 22.06
CA LEU A 58 12.52 -2.20 20.82
C LEU A 58 11.50 -2.63 19.76
N PRO A 59 11.14 -1.78 18.80
CA PRO A 59 10.36 -2.19 17.64
C PRO A 59 10.96 -3.39 16.93
N GLY A 60 10.12 -4.24 16.31
CA GLY A 60 10.59 -5.34 15.49
C GLY A 60 11.21 -4.81 14.19
N ILE A 61 12.49 -5.09 13.97
CA ILE A 61 13.27 -4.58 12.85
C ILE A 61 14.01 -5.70 12.14
N TYR A 62 14.32 -5.49 10.86
CA TYR A 62 15.15 -6.44 10.09
C TYR A 62 16.59 -5.98 9.95
N SER A 63 16.83 -4.67 10.09
CA SER A 63 18.15 -4.08 10.03
C SER A 63 18.23 -2.80 10.87
N LEU A 64 19.44 -2.28 11.08
CA LEU A 64 19.69 -0.96 11.67
C LEU A 64 19.91 0.12 10.58
N SER A 65 19.43 -0.12 9.37
CA SER A 65 19.46 0.85 8.28
C SER A 65 18.29 1.83 8.41
N PRO A 66 18.43 3.10 8.02
CA PRO A 66 17.43 4.14 8.29
C PRO A 66 16.29 4.15 7.27
N TYR A 67 15.71 2.99 6.95
CA TYR A 67 14.62 2.89 5.97
C TYR A 67 13.23 3.09 6.57
N THR A 68 13.02 2.61 7.81
CA THR A 68 11.75 2.73 8.52
C THR A 68 11.92 3.57 9.79
N LEU A 69 10.80 4.10 10.32
CA LEU A 69 10.82 4.84 11.59
C LEU A 69 11.22 3.93 12.75
N GLU A 70 10.79 2.68 12.72
CA GLU A 70 11.10 1.65 13.70
C GLU A 70 12.60 1.35 13.74
N GLU A 71 13.25 1.26 12.57
CA GLU A 71 14.69 1.04 12.46
C GLU A 71 15.49 2.26 12.96
N VAL A 72 15.04 3.48 12.63
CA VAL A 72 15.65 4.72 13.12
C VAL A 72 15.57 4.80 14.64
N VAL A 73 14.38 4.55 15.21
CA VAL A 73 14.15 4.59 16.67
C VAL A 73 15.03 3.56 17.39
N SER A 74 15.05 2.32 16.91
CA SER A 74 15.84 1.24 17.51
C SER A 74 17.35 1.57 17.44
N ARG A 75 17.82 2.07 16.31
CA ARG A 75 19.21 2.51 16.13
C ARG A 75 19.59 3.66 17.07
N ASP A 76 18.75 4.69 17.12
CA ASP A 76 19.01 5.86 17.95
C ASP A 76 19.04 5.48 19.44
N PHE A 77 18.17 4.58 19.88
CA PHE A 77 18.21 4.06 21.24
C PHE A 77 19.50 3.30 21.54
N LEU A 78 19.91 2.37 20.69
CA LEU A 78 21.12 1.58 20.90
C LEU A 78 22.40 2.42 20.90
N LEU A 79 22.47 3.49 20.10
CA LEU A 79 23.64 4.34 19.98
C LEU A 79 23.71 5.47 21.02
N ASN A 80 22.57 6.04 21.44
CA ASN A 80 22.51 7.22 22.27
C ASN A 80 22.17 6.91 23.74
N GLU A 81 21.22 5.97 23.99
CA GLU A 81 20.82 5.61 25.36
C GLU A 81 21.74 4.58 26.01
N ASN A 82 22.61 3.92 25.23
CA ASN A 82 23.64 2.97 25.68
C ASN A 82 23.11 1.94 26.69
N PRO A 83 22.22 1.00 26.31
CA PRO A 83 21.81 -0.06 27.20
C PRO A 83 23.03 -0.91 27.63
N ASP A 84 22.99 -1.49 28.83
CA ASP A 84 24.08 -2.30 29.36
C ASP A 84 24.27 -3.63 28.63
N VAL A 85 23.16 -4.15 28.02
CA VAL A 85 23.18 -5.39 27.24
C VAL A 85 21.97 -5.45 26.30
N ILE A 86 22.14 -6.08 25.15
CA ILE A 86 21.07 -6.41 24.22
C ILE A 86 20.74 -7.90 24.34
N ILE A 87 19.46 -8.23 24.52
CA ILE A 87 18.95 -9.57 24.26
C ILE A 87 18.37 -9.58 22.86
N ASP A 88 19.02 -10.29 21.94
CA ASP A 88 18.58 -10.44 20.55
C ASP A 88 17.78 -11.73 20.39
N LEU A 89 16.49 -11.60 20.08
CA LEU A 89 15.61 -12.75 19.82
C LEU A 89 15.75 -13.23 18.38
N VAL A 90 16.31 -14.41 18.24
CA VAL A 90 16.52 -15.10 16.97
C VAL A 90 15.54 -16.26 16.84
N ASP A 91 14.70 -16.25 15.81
CA ASP A 91 13.85 -17.39 15.47
C ASP A 91 14.72 -18.55 14.96
N ALA A 92 14.81 -19.61 15.74
CA ALA A 92 15.60 -20.81 15.43
C ALA A 92 15.14 -21.52 14.15
N THR A 93 13.90 -21.32 13.75
CA THR A 93 13.32 -21.93 12.53
C THR A 93 13.70 -21.18 11.25
N ASN A 94 14.10 -19.90 11.37
CA ASN A 94 14.52 -19.00 10.30
C ASN A 94 15.84 -18.31 10.64
N ILE A 95 16.79 -19.08 11.17
CA ILE A 95 18.01 -18.57 11.77
C ILE A 95 18.85 -17.71 10.81
N GLU A 96 19.00 -18.13 9.56
CA GLU A 96 19.84 -17.46 8.56
C GLU A 96 19.44 -15.99 8.36
N ARG A 97 18.15 -15.72 8.33
CA ARG A 97 17.63 -14.37 8.15
C ARG A 97 17.73 -13.53 9.43
N ASN A 98 17.47 -14.15 10.58
CA ASN A 98 17.51 -13.43 11.85
C ASN A 98 18.94 -13.02 12.22
N LEU A 99 19.93 -13.81 11.87
CA LEU A 99 21.34 -13.49 12.08
C LEU A 99 21.80 -12.23 11.33
N TYR A 100 21.08 -11.77 10.30
CA TYR A 100 21.42 -10.52 9.61
C TYR A 100 21.33 -9.31 10.56
N LEU A 101 20.27 -9.22 11.36
CA LEU A 101 20.15 -8.20 12.42
C LEU A 101 21.21 -8.41 13.49
N THR A 102 21.42 -9.66 13.93
CA THR A 102 22.43 -10.03 14.93
C THR A 102 23.82 -9.51 14.56
N THR A 103 24.26 -9.66 13.29
CA THR A 103 25.56 -9.14 12.84
C THR A 103 25.68 -7.62 12.96
N GLN A 104 24.59 -6.90 12.80
CA GLN A 104 24.57 -5.44 12.96
C GLN A 104 24.52 -5.01 14.44
N LEU A 105 23.78 -5.76 15.27
CA LEU A 105 23.70 -5.49 16.71
C LEU A 105 25.07 -5.65 17.38
N ILE A 106 25.81 -6.69 17.04
CA ILE A 106 27.17 -6.93 17.58
C ILE A 106 28.12 -5.76 17.23
N GLU A 107 27.96 -5.17 16.04
CA GLU A 107 28.81 -4.04 15.62
C GLU A 107 28.50 -2.73 16.35
N THR A 108 27.35 -2.59 17.04
CA THR A 108 26.99 -1.35 17.77
C THR A 108 27.90 -1.05 18.96
N GLY A 109 28.69 -2.02 19.39
CA GLY A 109 29.55 -1.89 20.58
C GLY A 109 28.82 -2.10 21.91
N VAL A 110 27.56 -2.57 21.86
CA VAL A 110 26.82 -2.99 23.06
C VAL A 110 26.91 -4.51 23.18
N PRO A 111 27.15 -5.06 24.37
CA PRO A 111 27.20 -6.51 24.58
C PRO A 111 25.88 -7.19 24.18
N VAL A 112 25.95 -8.32 23.45
CA VAL A 112 24.78 -9.03 22.92
C VAL A 112 24.69 -10.43 23.51
N VAL A 113 23.50 -10.84 23.94
CA VAL A 113 23.12 -12.22 24.25
C VAL A 113 22.04 -12.66 23.29
N ILE A 114 22.23 -13.79 22.65
CA ILE A 114 21.25 -14.33 21.69
C ILE A 114 20.29 -15.26 22.43
N ALA A 115 19.00 -14.90 22.38
CA ALA A 115 17.91 -15.79 22.79
C ALA A 115 17.41 -16.56 21.57
N LEU A 116 17.90 -17.80 21.39
CA LEU A 116 17.48 -18.66 20.29
C LEU A 116 16.08 -19.21 20.58
N ASN A 117 15.07 -18.54 20.07
CA ASN A 117 13.66 -18.80 20.38
C ASN A 117 13.02 -19.82 19.44
N MET A 118 11.85 -20.35 19.83
CA MET A 118 11.08 -21.36 19.09
C MET A 118 11.82 -22.71 18.94
N THR A 119 12.74 -23.03 19.86
CA THR A 119 13.49 -24.30 19.85
C THR A 119 12.60 -25.53 19.96
N ASP A 120 11.42 -25.41 20.56
CA ASP A 120 10.42 -26.47 20.62
C ASP A 120 9.81 -26.87 19.26
N LEU A 121 10.05 -26.09 18.22
CA LEU A 121 9.63 -26.40 16.85
C LEU A 121 10.73 -27.09 16.02
N LEU A 122 11.98 -27.03 16.46
CA LEU A 122 13.12 -27.58 15.72
C LEU A 122 13.02 -29.10 15.51
N GLU A 123 12.66 -29.85 16.55
CA GLU A 123 12.47 -31.31 16.49
C GLU A 123 11.40 -31.69 15.46
N LYS A 124 10.28 -30.94 15.44
CA LYS A 124 9.18 -31.17 14.52
C LYS A 124 9.60 -30.92 13.06
N ARG A 125 10.56 -30.02 12.84
CA ARG A 125 11.10 -29.68 11.51
C ARG A 125 12.33 -30.49 11.13
N GLY A 126 12.83 -31.36 11.99
CA GLY A 126 14.05 -32.14 11.75
C GLY A 126 15.31 -31.26 11.63
N ILE A 127 15.30 -30.10 12.29
CA ILE A 127 16.43 -29.18 12.33
C ILE A 127 17.22 -29.40 13.61
N LYS A 128 18.54 -29.54 13.51
CA LYS A 128 19.46 -29.58 14.64
C LYS A 128 20.46 -28.44 14.51
N ILE A 129 20.60 -27.65 15.56
CA ILE A 129 21.53 -26.51 15.63
C ILE A 129 22.62 -26.85 16.65
N ASP A 130 23.86 -26.71 16.24
CA ASP A 130 25.02 -26.80 17.13
C ASP A 130 25.22 -25.42 17.78
N VAL A 131 24.55 -25.25 18.93
CA VAL A 131 24.49 -23.97 19.65
C VAL A 131 25.86 -23.55 20.17
N GLU A 132 26.68 -24.50 20.66
CA GLU A 132 28.03 -24.21 21.18
C GLU A 132 28.91 -23.66 20.05
N ARG A 133 28.92 -24.34 18.92
CA ARG A 133 29.69 -23.91 17.75
C ARG A 133 29.19 -22.60 17.19
N LEU A 134 27.89 -22.38 17.15
CA LEU A 134 27.28 -21.12 16.72
C LEU A 134 27.71 -19.96 17.63
N SER A 135 27.68 -20.17 18.95
CA SER A 135 28.14 -19.20 19.95
C SER A 135 29.62 -18.84 19.76
N MET A 136 30.47 -19.82 19.52
CA MET A 136 31.89 -19.58 19.23
C MET A 136 32.14 -18.79 17.95
N LEU A 137 31.37 -19.04 16.88
CA LEU A 137 31.54 -18.34 15.60
C LEU A 137 31.02 -16.91 15.63
N LEU A 138 29.97 -16.64 16.41
CA LEU A 138 29.40 -15.30 16.58
C LEU A 138 30.06 -14.50 17.71
N ASN A 139 30.89 -15.14 18.55
CA ASN A 139 31.45 -14.56 19.77
C ASN A 139 30.39 -13.98 20.73
N CYS A 140 29.20 -14.58 20.73
CA CYS A 140 28.11 -14.18 21.60
C CYS A 140 27.52 -15.36 22.36
N PRO A 141 27.19 -15.22 23.65
CA PRO A 141 26.45 -16.24 24.39
C PRO A 141 25.09 -16.50 23.75
N ILE A 142 24.71 -17.76 23.63
CA ILE A 142 23.42 -18.19 23.07
C ILE A 142 22.69 -19.02 24.10
N VAL A 143 21.43 -18.68 24.37
CA VAL A 143 20.54 -19.43 25.28
C VAL A 143 19.33 -19.91 24.48
N GLU A 144 19.06 -21.22 24.57
CA GLU A 144 17.86 -21.80 23.94
C GLU A 144 16.60 -21.42 24.72
N THR A 145 15.62 -20.89 24.03
CA THR A 145 14.37 -20.41 24.64
C THR A 145 13.13 -20.89 23.89
N SER A 146 12.02 -20.94 24.62
CA SER A 146 10.66 -20.98 24.05
C SER A 146 9.80 -20.01 24.85
N ALA A 147 9.67 -18.79 24.35
CA ALA A 147 8.93 -17.72 25.03
C ALA A 147 7.47 -18.10 25.29
N LEU A 148 6.85 -18.86 24.37
CA LEU A 148 5.47 -19.34 24.52
C LEU A 148 5.31 -20.34 25.68
N LYS A 149 6.32 -21.18 25.91
CA LYS A 149 6.31 -22.20 26.97
C LYS A 149 7.00 -21.73 28.25
N GLY A 150 7.55 -20.54 28.26
CA GLY A 150 8.31 -19.99 29.40
C GLY A 150 9.64 -20.71 29.71
N LYS A 151 10.21 -21.46 28.73
CA LYS A 151 11.47 -22.20 28.91
C LYS A 151 12.66 -21.30 28.55
N GLY A 152 13.73 -21.35 29.33
CA GLY A 152 14.99 -20.63 29.06
C GLY A 152 14.94 -19.13 29.39
N LEU A 153 13.84 -18.61 29.95
CA LEU A 153 13.67 -17.18 30.20
C LEU A 153 14.56 -16.66 31.34
N ASP A 154 14.65 -17.41 32.44
CA ASP A 154 15.49 -17.05 33.59
C ASP A 154 16.97 -17.16 33.21
N GLU A 155 17.34 -18.19 32.45
CA GLU A 155 18.69 -18.44 31.96
C GLU A 155 19.20 -17.33 31.06
N VAL A 156 18.35 -16.82 30.13
CA VAL A 156 18.75 -15.73 29.23
C VAL A 156 18.95 -14.43 29.99
N VAL A 157 18.13 -14.14 31.00
CA VAL A 157 18.30 -12.97 31.87
C VAL A 157 19.56 -13.08 32.73
N GLU A 158 19.86 -14.27 33.28
CA GLU A 158 21.09 -14.49 34.04
C GLU A 158 22.34 -14.28 33.21
N GLU A 159 22.31 -14.79 31.97
CA GLU A 159 23.43 -14.63 31.07
C GLU A 159 23.58 -13.16 30.63
N ALA A 160 22.47 -12.44 30.39
CA ALA A 160 22.47 -11.02 30.09
C ALA A 160 23.09 -10.19 31.25
N ILE A 161 22.75 -10.51 32.51
CA ILE A 161 23.32 -9.83 33.66
C ILE A 161 24.83 -10.10 33.76
N LYS A 162 25.30 -11.33 33.52
CA LYS A 162 26.73 -11.68 33.54
C LYS A 162 27.49 -10.90 32.49
N VAL A 163 26.94 -10.81 31.26
CA VAL A 163 27.54 -10.12 30.12
C VAL A 163 27.56 -8.61 30.36
N ALA A 164 26.49 -8.04 30.90
CA ALA A 164 26.42 -6.62 31.28
C ALA A 164 27.48 -6.24 32.33
N LYS A 165 27.72 -7.12 33.33
CA LYS A 165 28.74 -6.90 34.37
C LYS A 165 30.17 -7.01 33.81
N LYS A 166 30.40 -7.84 32.79
CA LYS A 166 31.71 -8.02 32.17
C LYS A 166 32.06 -6.88 31.24
N ASN A 167 31.06 -6.27 30.61
CA ASN A 167 31.12 -5.12 29.69
C ASN A 167 32.24 -5.25 28.64
N THR A 168 32.36 -6.42 28.01
CA THR A 168 33.32 -6.67 26.93
C THR A 168 32.55 -7.07 25.68
N VAL A 169 32.90 -6.47 24.57
CA VAL A 169 32.34 -6.79 23.23
C VAL A 169 33.45 -7.42 22.41
N ASP A 170 33.29 -8.68 22.07
CA ASP A 170 34.21 -9.39 21.18
C ASP A 170 33.54 -9.56 19.81
N LEU A 171 34.07 -8.89 18.80
CA LEU A 171 33.57 -8.98 17.42
C LEU A 171 33.97 -10.30 16.76
N PRO A 172 33.11 -10.89 15.92
CA PRO A 172 33.49 -11.99 15.05
C PRO A 172 34.65 -11.57 14.13
N LYS A 173 35.56 -12.50 13.84
CA LYS A 173 36.67 -12.24 12.92
C LYS A 173 36.18 -12.36 11.47
N GLU A 174 36.57 -11.40 10.63
CA GLU A 174 36.40 -11.46 9.17
C GLU A 174 34.94 -11.62 8.71
N ILE A 175 34.09 -10.62 9.03
CA ILE A 175 32.70 -10.57 8.52
C ILE A 175 32.68 -10.27 7.02
N PHE A 176 33.59 -9.42 6.55
CA PHE A 176 33.66 -8.96 5.17
C PHE A 176 34.91 -9.47 4.43
N SER A 177 34.98 -9.20 3.13
CA SER A 177 36.16 -9.44 2.32
C SER A 177 37.38 -8.66 2.86
N LYS A 178 38.60 -9.15 2.55
CA LYS A 178 39.83 -8.50 3.01
C LYS A 178 39.94 -7.03 2.60
N ASP A 179 39.46 -6.68 1.41
CA ASP A 179 39.51 -5.33 0.89
C ASP A 179 38.53 -4.42 1.64
N VAL A 180 37.32 -4.89 1.96
CA VAL A 180 36.34 -4.17 2.77
C VAL A 180 36.82 -4.02 4.22
N GLU A 181 37.40 -5.07 4.84
CA GLU A 181 37.95 -4.97 6.20
C GLU A 181 39.13 -3.98 6.28
N ALA A 182 39.97 -3.93 5.24
CA ALA A 182 41.06 -2.93 5.16
C ALA A 182 40.50 -1.51 5.07
N ALA A 183 39.47 -1.28 4.25
CA ALA A 183 38.80 0.01 4.15
C ALA A 183 38.13 0.42 5.47
N ILE A 184 37.48 -0.51 6.18
CA ILE A 184 36.91 -0.25 7.50
C ILE A 184 38.02 0.19 8.48
N ALA A 185 39.18 -0.47 8.46
CA ALA A 185 40.31 -0.11 9.32
C ALA A 185 40.86 1.31 9.00
N GLU A 186 40.98 1.67 7.73
CA GLU A 186 41.40 3.01 7.33
C GLU A 186 40.39 4.07 7.73
N VAL A 187 39.09 3.83 7.54
CA VAL A 187 38.03 4.77 7.92
C VAL A 187 37.95 4.93 9.43
N LYS A 188 38.13 3.86 10.22
CA LYS A 188 38.21 3.94 11.70
C LYS A 188 39.24 4.97 12.18
N ASN A 189 40.39 5.06 11.50
CA ASN A 189 41.46 5.96 11.89
C ASN A 189 41.16 7.44 11.65
N VAL A 190 40.25 7.77 10.72
CA VAL A 190 39.87 9.14 10.40
C VAL A 190 38.60 9.62 11.10
N LEU A 191 37.96 8.75 11.89
CA LEU A 191 36.79 9.11 12.69
C LEU A 191 37.17 10.05 13.82
N PRO A 192 36.27 11.01 14.20
CA PRO A 192 36.50 11.91 15.33
C PRO A 192 36.74 11.16 16.65
N SER A 193 37.55 11.77 17.54
CA SER A 193 37.81 11.20 18.89
C SER A 193 36.58 11.22 19.82
N SER A 194 35.54 11.96 19.44
CA SER A 194 34.25 11.96 20.16
C SER A 194 33.49 10.62 20.08
N ILE A 195 33.85 9.76 19.09
CA ILE A 195 33.25 8.42 18.95
C ILE A 195 34.07 7.44 19.78
N SER A 196 33.39 6.73 20.71
CA SER A 196 34.01 5.68 21.52
C SER A 196 34.59 4.55 20.67
N GLU A 197 35.68 3.93 21.12
CA GLU A 197 36.39 2.91 20.34
C GLU A 197 35.50 1.73 19.94
N ASP A 198 34.58 1.32 20.85
CA ASP A 198 33.64 0.23 20.63
C ASP A 198 32.66 0.47 19.47
N LYS A 199 32.31 1.74 19.22
CA LYS A 199 31.36 2.14 18.17
C LYS A 199 32.03 2.48 16.83
N ARG A 200 33.36 2.68 16.80
CA ARG A 200 34.06 3.12 15.60
C ARG A 200 33.87 2.19 14.41
N ARG A 201 33.81 0.87 14.64
CA ARG A 201 33.56 -0.08 13.55
C ARG A 201 32.20 0.15 12.91
N TRP A 202 31.15 0.29 13.70
CA TRP A 202 29.81 0.54 13.20
C TRP A 202 29.75 1.85 12.36
N TYR A 203 30.34 2.94 12.88
CA TYR A 203 30.40 4.19 12.14
C TYR A 203 31.22 4.07 10.85
N ALA A 204 32.33 3.37 10.84
CA ALA A 204 33.15 3.16 9.66
C ALA A 204 32.38 2.43 8.55
N VAL A 205 31.67 1.33 8.89
CA VAL A 205 30.83 0.59 7.96
C VAL A 205 29.72 1.51 7.41
N LYS A 206 29.05 2.29 8.26
CA LYS A 206 27.97 3.20 7.83
C LYS A 206 28.46 4.34 6.96
N PHE A 207 29.65 4.89 7.17
CA PHE A 207 30.26 5.86 6.27
C PHE A 207 30.57 5.24 4.89
N LEU A 208 31.08 4.02 4.84
CA LEU A 208 31.30 3.30 3.59
C LEU A 208 29.99 3.00 2.86
N GLU A 209 28.92 2.60 3.56
CA GLU A 209 27.56 2.41 3.02
C GLU A 209 26.90 3.72 2.57
N ASN A 210 27.56 4.89 2.76
CA ASN A 210 27.00 6.22 2.47
C ASN A 210 25.70 6.52 3.23
N ASP A 211 25.64 6.14 4.52
CA ASP A 211 24.48 6.41 5.38
C ASP A 211 24.38 7.92 5.67
N SER A 212 23.38 8.57 5.12
CA SER A 212 23.20 10.02 5.23
C SER A 212 22.92 10.50 6.65
N LYS A 213 22.26 9.68 7.49
CA LYS A 213 22.00 10.03 8.90
C LYS A 213 23.29 10.10 9.70
N VAL A 214 24.21 9.18 9.40
CA VAL A 214 25.54 9.19 10.01
C VAL A 214 26.34 10.38 9.50
N ALA A 215 26.29 10.66 8.20
CA ALA A 215 26.96 11.82 7.61
C ALA A 215 26.41 13.17 8.11
N GLU A 216 25.12 13.25 8.47
CA GLU A 216 24.51 14.43 9.09
C GLU A 216 24.89 14.59 10.57
N SER A 217 25.05 13.49 11.30
CA SER A 217 25.31 13.49 12.75
C SER A 217 26.78 13.61 13.12
N VAL A 218 27.67 13.15 12.24
CA VAL A 218 29.13 13.13 12.50
C VAL A 218 29.87 13.80 11.36
N VAL A 219 30.53 14.90 11.66
CA VAL A 219 31.36 15.65 10.70
C VAL A 219 32.76 15.08 10.71
N LEU A 220 33.20 14.56 9.55
CA LEU A 220 34.58 14.12 9.37
C LEU A 220 35.49 15.33 9.18
N SER A 221 36.56 15.40 9.96
CA SER A 221 37.54 16.50 9.92
C SER A 221 38.66 16.26 8.89
N GLY A 222 39.19 17.32 8.32
CA GLY A 222 40.37 17.30 7.45
C GLY A 222 40.19 16.45 6.20
N ASN A 223 41.02 15.43 5.99
CA ASN A 223 41.04 14.58 4.82
C ASN A 223 40.07 13.33 4.96
N GLY A 224 39.34 13.25 6.08
CA GLY A 224 38.54 12.06 6.39
C GLY A 224 37.46 11.73 5.34
N ALA A 225 36.73 12.74 4.86
CA ALA A 225 35.73 12.56 3.82
C ALA A 225 36.33 12.02 2.51
N LYS A 226 37.55 12.47 2.16
CA LYS A 226 38.28 11.99 0.97
C LYS A 226 38.70 10.52 1.13
N VAL A 227 39.21 10.13 2.31
CA VAL A 227 39.58 8.74 2.59
C VAL A 227 38.37 7.81 2.44
N VAL A 228 37.21 8.21 2.96
CA VAL A 228 35.97 7.41 2.79
C VAL A 228 35.59 7.30 1.31
N GLU A 229 35.62 8.38 0.56
CA GLU A 229 35.25 8.42 -0.86
C GLU A 229 36.19 7.60 -1.73
N ASP A 230 37.51 7.74 -1.50
CA ASP A 230 38.53 7.02 -2.26
C ASP A 230 38.40 5.49 -2.03
N ASN A 231 38.21 5.06 -0.78
CA ASN A 231 38.00 3.64 -0.45
C ASN A 231 36.70 3.10 -1.03
N ARG A 232 35.61 3.84 -0.93
CA ARG A 232 34.32 3.47 -1.50
C ARG A 232 34.44 3.29 -3.02
N THR A 233 34.94 4.30 -3.71
CA THR A 233 35.09 4.28 -5.18
C THR A 233 36.00 3.16 -5.65
N LYS A 234 37.06 2.84 -4.89
CA LYS A 234 37.96 1.75 -5.21
C LYS A 234 37.26 0.39 -5.15
N ILE A 235 36.47 0.15 -4.10
CA ILE A 235 35.77 -1.13 -3.89
C ILE A 235 34.60 -1.27 -4.86
N GLU A 236 33.78 -0.22 -5.04
CA GLU A 236 32.68 -0.21 -5.99
C GLU A 236 33.11 -0.49 -7.44
N LYS A 237 34.29 0.04 -7.84
CA LYS A 237 34.88 -0.29 -9.16
C LYS A 237 35.41 -1.71 -9.28
N ALA A 238 35.89 -2.29 -8.19
CA ALA A 238 36.44 -3.65 -8.18
C ALA A 238 35.34 -4.71 -8.24
N GLU A 239 34.22 -4.48 -7.54
CA GLU A 239 33.10 -5.42 -7.40
C GLU A 239 31.93 -5.12 -8.38
N ASP A 240 32.01 -4.02 -9.15
CA ASP A 240 30.98 -3.55 -10.11
C ASP A 240 29.59 -3.41 -9.48
N ASP A 241 29.53 -3.02 -8.18
CA ASP A 241 28.29 -2.82 -7.41
C ASP A 241 28.43 -1.67 -6.41
N ASP A 242 27.31 -1.18 -5.86
CA ASP A 242 27.34 -0.15 -4.84
C ASP A 242 27.78 -0.73 -3.47
N MET A 243 28.43 0.11 -2.65
CA MET A 243 29.00 -0.32 -1.37
C MET A 243 27.95 -0.85 -0.37
N GLU A 244 26.70 -0.39 -0.44
CA GLU A 244 25.59 -0.89 0.39
C GLU A 244 25.26 -2.35 0.01
N SER A 245 25.23 -2.68 -1.28
CA SER A 245 25.04 -4.04 -1.78
C SER A 245 26.20 -4.93 -1.38
N ILE A 246 27.45 -4.47 -1.57
CA ILE A 246 28.68 -5.23 -1.23
C ILE A 246 28.71 -5.59 0.25
N VAL A 247 28.41 -4.65 1.14
CA VAL A 247 28.35 -4.90 2.59
C VAL A 247 27.23 -5.87 2.94
N THR A 248 26.06 -5.72 2.31
CA THR A 248 24.92 -6.61 2.50
C THR A 248 25.24 -8.04 2.08
N ASP A 249 25.81 -8.20 0.91
CA ASP A 249 26.23 -9.53 0.38
C ASP A 249 27.33 -10.16 1.25
N GLY A 250 28.29 -9.37 1.71
CA GLY A 250 29.32 -9.84 2.63
C GLY A 250 28.73 -10.40 3.93
N ARG A 251 27.73 -9.73 4.53
CA ARG A 251 27.02 -10.23 5.71
C ARG A 251 26.29 -11.55 5.42
N TYR A 252 25.59 -11.65 4.29
CA TYR A 252 24.91 -12.90 3.92
C TYR A 252 25.89 -14.04 3.65
N GLN A 253 27.02 -13.81 3.01
CA GLN A 253 28.06 -14.83 2.81
C GLN A 253 28.64 -15.33 4.13
N PHE A 254 28.90 -14.41 5.07
CA PHE A 254 29.33 -14.75 6.42
C PHE A 254 28.29 -15.62 7.16
N ILE A 255 27.03 -15.23 7.12
CA ILE A 255 25.92 -15.95 7.73
C ILE A 255 25.76 -17.34 7.11
N GLN A 256 25.76 -17.45 5.77
CA GLN A 256 25.67 -18.73 5.09
C GLN A 256 26.82 -19.69 5.49
N LYS A 257 28.02 -19.18 5.61
CA LYS A 257 29.18 -19.97 6.06
C LYS A 257 28.97 -20.52 7.48
N ILE A 258 28.45 -19.69 8.38
CA ILE A 258 28.14 -20.11 9.76
C ILE A 258 27.00 -21.13 9.77
N VAL A 259 25.87 -20.83 9.14
CA VAL A 259 24.69 -21.70 9.12
C VAL A 259 24.99 -23.04 8.47
N SER A 260 25.73 -23.08 7.38
CA SER A 260 26.11 -24.33 6.71
C SER A 260 26.94 -25.27 7.60
N THR A 261 27.69 -24.72 8.59
CA THR A 261 28.54 -25.50 9.49
C THR A 261 27.87 -25.84 10.83
N THR A 262 26.84 -25.08 11.24
CA THR A 262 26.18 -25.20 12.56
C THR A 262 24.77 -25.78 12.49
N VAL A 263 24.09 -25.67 11.37
CA VAL A 263 22.71 -26.13 11.19
C VAL A 263 22.66 -27.38 10.32
N LYS A 264 22.22 -28.49 10.89
CA LYS A 264 21.97 -29.74 10.19
C LYS A 264 20.48 -29.95 9.98
N LYS A 265 20.05 -29.98 8.75
CA LYS A 265 18.67 -30.33 8.37
C LYS A 265 18.64 -31.84 8.07
N SER A 266 18.04 -32.64 8.97
CA SER A 266 17.88 -34.08 8.78
C SER A 266 16.67 -34.35 7.89
N GLY A 267 16.91 -34.42 6.57
CA GLY A 267 15.89 -34.74 5.57
C GLY A 267 14.88 -33.59 5.38
N GLU A 268 14.96 -32.95 4.23
CA GLU A 268 13.91 -31.99 3.82
C GLU A 268 12.59 -32.75 3.58
N LYS A 269 11.82 -32.96 4.62
CA LYS A 269 10.37 -33.10 4.45
C LYS A 269 9.86 -31.72 4.12
N LEU A 270 9.83 -31.40 2.81
CA LEU A 270 9.14 -30.21 2.33
C LEU A 270 7.79 -30.13 3.02
N THR A 271 7.56 -29.08 3.77
CA THR A 271 6.25 -28.83 4.38
C THR A 271 5.20 -28.69 3.27
N ILE A 272 3.95 -28.85 3.59
CA ILE A 272 2.87 -28.60 2.62
C ILE A 272 2.98 -27.16 2.11
N SER A 273 3.34 -26.22 2.98
CA SER A 273 3.60 -24.81 2.60
C SER A 273 4.70 -24.69 1.56
N ASP A 274 5.83 -25.37 1.73
CA ASP A 274 6.95 -25.31 0.77
C ASP A 274 6.58 -25.88 -0.61
N LYS A 275 5.75 -26.92 -0.63
CA LYS A 275 5.25 -27.50 -1.88
C LYS A 275 4.31 -26.54 -2.61
N ILE A 276 3.41 -25.87 -1.89
CA ILE A 276 2.50 -24.86 -2.44
C ILE A 276 3.32 -23.67 -2.92
N ASP A 277 4.27 -23.20 -2.12
CA ASP A 277 5.11 -22.05 -2.47
C ASP A 277 5.91 -22.28 -3.73
N ARG A 278 6.44 -23.49 -3.94
CA ARG A 278 7.15 -23.83 -5.18
C ARG A 278 6.34 -23.60 -6.46
N ILE A 279 5.00 -23.71 -6.36
CA ILE A 279 4.07 -23.48 -7.48
C ILE A 279 3.63 -22.01 -7.50
N VAL A 280 3.18 -21.49 -6.37
CA VAL A 280 2.55 -20.16 -6.25
C VAL A 280 3.57 -19.03 -6.38
N THR A 281 4.79 -19.21 -5.87
CA THR A 281 5.88 -18.22 -6.00
C THR A 281 6.71 -18.40 -7.26
N ASN A 282 6.33 -19.36 -8.12
CA ASN A 282 6.99 -19.55 -9.40
C ASN A 282 6.81 -18.30 -10.28
N ARG A 283 7.90 -17.82 -10.86
CA ARG A 283 7.96 -16.60 -11.67
C ARG A 283 6.97 -16.58 -12.84
N ILE A 284 6.70 -17.74 -13.46
CA ILE A 284 5.84 -17.86 -14.64
C ILE A 284 4.42 -18.25 -14.23
N LEU A 285 4.28 -19.22 -13.32
CA LEU A 285 2.98 -19.76 -12.90
C LEU A 285 2.27 -18.89 -11.86
N GLY A 286 3.00 -18.15 -11.05
CA GLY A 286 2.43 -17.33 -9.96
C GLY A 286 1.44 -16.27 -10.46
N ILE A 287 1.75 -15.58 -11.58
CA ILE A 287 0.88 -14.54 -12.14
C ILE A 287 -0.42 -15.12 -12.71
N PRO A 288 -0.42 -16.16 -13.57
CA PRO A 288 -1.65 -16.79 -14.05
C PRO A 288 -2.52 -17.37 -12.92
N ILE A 289 -1.93 -18.03 -11.92
CA ILE A 289 -2.67 -18.56 -10.77
C ILE A 289 -3.35 -17.42 -10.02
N PHE A 290 -2.63 -16.34 -9.80
CA PHE A 290 -3.15 -15.17 -9.16
C PHE A 290 -4.33 -14.54 -9.92
N ILE A 291 -4.19 -14.36 -11.24
CA ILE A 291 -5.29 -13.85 -12.09
C ILE A 291 -6.50 -14.76 -11.98
N ALA A 292 -6.31 -16.09 -12.00
CA ALA A 292 -7.40 -17.06 -11.88
C ALA A 292 -8.12 -16.96 -10.51
N ILE A 293 -7.36 -16.85 -9.40
CA ILE A 293 -7.95 -16.71 -8.06
C ILE A 293 -8.74 -15.40 -7.97
N MET A 294 -8.17 -14.28 -8.43
CA MET A 294 -8.86 -12.99 -8.40
C MET A 294 -10.08 -12.96 -9.29
N PHE A 295 -10.00 -13.59 -10.46
CA PHE A 295 -11.18 -13.75 -11.34
C PHE A 295 -12.32 -14.49 -10.62
N VAL A 296 -12.03 -15.59 -9.93
CA VAL A 296 -13.04 -16.32 -9.15
C VAL A 296 -13.62 -15.46 -8.03
N VAL A 297 -12.77 -14.74 -7.29
CA VAL A 297 -13.21 -13.84 -6.22
C VAL A 297 -14.16 -12.77 -6.75
N TYR A 298 -13.78 -12.09 -7.84
CA TYR A 298 -14.62 -11.04 -8.43
C TYR A 298 -15.89 -11.61 -9.07
N TYR A 299 -15.79 -12.73 -9.76
CA TYR A 299 -16.96 -13.37 -10.38
C TYR A 299 -18.02 -13.72 -9.33
N ILE A 300 -17.61 -14.27 -8.18
CA ILE A 300 -18.54 -14.59 -7.10
C ILE A 300 -19.07 -13.32 -6.43
N SER A 301 -18.19 -12.34 -6.16
CA SER A 301 -18.57 -11.15 -5.40
C SER A 301 -19.38 -10.14 -6.20
N VAL A 302 -19.12 -10.02 -7.51
CA VAL A 302 -19.70 -8.95 -8.33
C VAL A 302 -20.76 -9.48 -9.31
N THR A 303 -20.60 -10.74 -9.84
CA THR A 303 -21.44 -11.19 -10.94
C THR A 303 -22.49 -12.22 -10.52
N THR A 304 -22.29 -12.94 -9.41
CA THR A 304 -23.22 -14.01 -8.98
C THR A 304 -23.90 -13.69 -7.65
N ILE A 305 -23.32 -14.13 -6.54
CA ILE A 305 -23.94 -13.98 -5.22
C ILE A 305 -24.06 -12.50 -4.83
N GLY A 306 -23.05 -11.69 -5.16
CA GLY A 306 -23.09 -10.26 -4.84
C GLY A 306 -24.24 -9.55 -5.54
N THR A 307 -24.41 -9.74 -6.85
CA THR A 307 -25.50 -9.13 -7.63
C THR A 307 -26.86 -9.60 -7.11
N LEU A 308 -27.06 -10.92 -6.93
CA LEU A 308 -28.32 -11.47 -6.45
C LEU A 308 -28.79 -10.86 -5.13
N VAL A 309 -27.87 -10.67 -4.17
CA VAL A 309 -28.21 -10.06 -2.87
C VAL A 309 -28.38 -8.55 -2.99
N THR A 310 -27.61 -7.90 -3.87
CA THR A 310 -27.72 -6.46 -4.16
C THR A 310 -29.07 -6.14 -4.80
N ASP A 311 -29.48 -6.88 -5.84
CA ASP A 311 -30.76 -6.70 -6.53
C ASP A 311 -31.92 -6.94 -5.55
N TRP A 312 -31.88 -8.02 -4.76
CA TRP A 312 -32.87 -8.24 -3.71
C TRP A 312 -32.93 -7.07 -2.71
N THR A 313 -31.79 -6.50 -2.34
CA THR A 313 -31.75 -5.37 -1.40
C THR A 313 -32.33 -4.11 -2.03
N ASN A 314 -31.98 -3.79 -3.27
CA ASN A 314 -32.45 -2.59 -3.96
C ASN A 314 -33.91 -2.69 -4.37
N ASP A 315 -34.27 -3.77 -5.07
CA ASP A 315 -35.58 -3.88 -5.69
C ASP A 315 -36.63 -4.30 -4.65
N THR A 316 -36.41 -5.44 -3.97
CA THR A 316 -37.42 -5.97 -3.04
C THR A 316 -37.42 -5.22 -1.72
N PHE A 317 -36.26 -5.09 -1.04
CA PHE A 317 -36.24 -4.53 0.31
C PHE A 317 -36.45 -3.02 0.31
N VAL A 318 -35.73 -2.27 -0.53
CA VAL A 318 -35.87 -0.82 -0.59
C VAL A 318 -37.01 -0.39 -1.48
N GLY A 319 -37.07 -0.89 -2.72
CA GLY A 319 -38.03 -0.46 -3.76
C GLY A 319 -39.46 -0.90 -3.48
N GLU A 320 -39.70 -2.18 -3.11
CA GLU A 320 -41.04 -2.70 -2.92
C GLU A 320 -41.55 -2.61 -1.47
N MET A 321 -40.64 -2.64 -0.47
CA MET A 321 -41.08 -2.65 0.93
C MET A 321 -40.94 -1.26 1.58
N ILE A 322 -39.78 -0.61 1.52
CA ILE A 322 -39.53 0.63 2.28
C ILE A 322 -40.13 1.85 1.57
N GLN A 323 -39.88 2.02 0.28
CA GLN A 323 -40.36 3.21 -0.45
C GLN A 323 -41.88 3.32 -0.49
N PRO A 324 -42.67 2.27 -0.82
CA PRO A 324 -44.13 2.35 -0.84
C PRO A 324 -44.72 2.53 0.57
N ALA A 325 -44.13 1.91 1.59
CA ALA A 325 -44.56 2.08 2.97
C ALA A 325 -44.32 3.52 3.44
N ALA A 326 -43.18 4.12 3.13
CA ALA A 326 -42.91 5.51 3.44
C ALA A 326 -43.83 6.47 2.68
N GLN A 327 -44.07 6.20 1.39
CA GLN A 327 -44.98 6.99 0.57
C GLN A 327 -46.41 6.96 1.15
N SER A 328 -46.96 5.78 1.43
CA SER A 328 -48.30 5.61 2.03
C SER A 328 -48.43 6.31 3.38
N PHE A 329 -47.36 6.26 4.20
CA PHE A 329 -47.32 6.97 5.47
C PHE A 329 -47.35 8.49 5.28
N LEU A 330 -46.55 9.03 4.34
CA LEU A 330 -46.48 10.47 4.06
C LEU A 330 -47.80 11.00 3.45
N GLU A 331 -48.43 10.22 2.57
CA GLU A 331 -49.76 10.52 2.04
C GLU A 331 -50.82 10.54 3.16
N GLY A 332 -50.76 9.59 4.10
CA GLY A 332 -51.66 9.51 5.24
C GLY A 332 -51.60 10.69 6.19
N ILE A 333 -50.45 11.35 6.33
CA ILE A 333 -50.26 12.56 7.12
C ILE A 333 -50.47 13.88 6.32
N GLY A 334 -50.80 13.76 5.01
CA GLY A 334 -51.05 14.92 4.15
C GLY A 334 -49.78 15.73 3.81
N ALA A 335 -48.62 15.09 3.73
CA ALA A 335 -47.38 15.76 3.34
C ALA A 335 -47.44 16.29 1.92
N SER A 336 -46.81 17.47 1.66
CA SER A 336 -46.75 18.00 0.30
C SER A 336 -45.95 17.11 -0.66
N ALA A 337 -46.30 17.12 -1.94
CA ALA A 337 -45.60 16.31 -2.97
C ALA A 337 -44.08 16.50 -2.95
N ALA A 338 -43.58 17.71 -2.73
CA ALA A 338 -42.14 17.99 -2.62
C ALA A 338 -41.49 17.32 -1.39
N ILE A 339 -42.20 17.21 -0.26
CA ILE A 339 -41.69 16.50 0.92
C ILE A 339 -41.73 15.00 0.69
N GLN A 340 -42.77 14.48 0.03
CA GLN A 340 -42.85 13.06 -0.33
C GLN A 340 -41.67 12.68 -1.25
N ASP A 341 -41.44 13.47 -2.30
CA ASP A 341 -40.33 13.23 -3.26
C ASP A 341 -38.96 13.34 -2.58
N LEU A 342 -38.72 14.33 -1.73
CA LEU A 342 -37.49 14.45 -0.94
C LEU A 342 -37.23 13.23 -0.06
N ILE A 343 -38.25 12.74 0.65
CA ILE A 343 -38.08 11.64 1.61
C ILE A 343 -37.98 10.31 0.88
N VAL A 344 -38.87 10.04 -0.09
CA VAL A 344 -38.92 8.74 -0.78
C VAL A 344 -37.77 8.60 -1.76
N ASN A 345 -37.63 9.54 -2.70
CA ASN A 345 -36.65 9.45 -3.78
C ASN A 345 -35.28 10.02 -3.35
N GLY A 346 -35.24 11.14 -2.64
CA GLY A 346 -33.98 11.74 -2.20
C GLY A 346 -33.33 10.99 -1.04
N ILE A 347 -34.05 10.77 0.06
CA ILE A 347 -33.48 10.20 1.29
C ILE A 347 -33.48 8.68 1.25
N ILE A 348 -34.64 8.06 1.04
CA ILE A 348 -34.77 6.58 1.06
C ILE A 348 -34.08 5.98 -0.16
N GLY A 349 -34.25 6.57 -1.36
CA GLY A 349 -33.56 6.16 -2.57
C GLY A 349 -32.03 6.28 -2.43
N GLY A 350 -31.53 7.40 -1.89
CA GLY A 350 -30.11 7.58 -1.63
C GLY A 350 -29.53 6.62 -0.59
N LEU A 351 -30.29 6.30 0.47
CA LEU A 351 -29.92 5.25 1.43
C LEU A 351 -29.95 3.85 0.80
N GLY A 352 -30.95 3.59 -0.04
CA GLY A 352 -31.08 2.34 -0.78
C GLY A 352 -29.86 2.08 -1.66
N ALA A 353 -29.45 3.06 -2.43
CA ALA A 353 -28.25 2.96 -3.28
C ALA A 353 -26.98 2.62 -2.45
N VAL A 354 -26.83 3.20 -1.25
CA VAL A 354 -25.70 2.86 -0.36
C VAL A 354 -25.85 1.44 0.20
N LEU A 355 -27.03 1.06 0.65
CA LEU A 355 -27.30 -0.27 1.22
C LEU A 355 -27.15 -1.38 0.20
N GLY A 356 -27.49 -1.12 -1.06
CA GLY A 356 -27.32 -2.07 -2.16
C GLY A 356 -25.87 -2.51 -2.37
N PHE A 357 -24.88 -1.65 -2.12
CA PHE A 357 -23.46 -2.03 -2.22
C PHE A 357 -22.92 -2.82 -1.04
N VAL A 358 -23.58 -2.77 0.12
CA VAL A 358 -23.08 -3.41 1.35
C VAL A 358 -22.92 -4.92 1.21
N PRO A 359 -23.87 -5.69 0.64
CA PRO A 359 -23.73 -7.14 0.45
C PRO A 359 -22.57 -7.51 -0.45
N GLN A 360 -22.44 -6.84 -1.59
CA GLN A 360 -21.36 -7.06 -2.54
C GLN A 360 -19.98 -6.80 -1.92
N MET A 361 -19.85 -5.69 -1.17
CA MET A 361 -18.64 -5.36 -0.44
C MET A 361 -18.33 -6.35 0.68
N ALA A 362 -19.35 -6.85 1.38
CA ALA A 362 -19.18 -7.84 2.44
C ALA A 362 -18.59 -9.15 1.90
N ILE A 363 -19.08 -9.63 0.77
CA ILE A 363 -18.58 -10.85 0.10
C ILE A 363 -17.14 -10.63 -0.39
N LEU A 364 -16.87 -9.50 -1.01
CA LEU A 364 -15.51 -9.15 -1.45
C LEU A 364 -14.53 -9.11 -0.27
N PHE A 365 -14.89 -8.44 0.83
CA PHE A 365 -14.04 -8.37 2.03
C PHE A 365 -13.86 -9.75 2.68
N LEU A 366 -14.86 -10.62 2.60
CA LEU A 366 -14.75 -11.99 3.08
C LEU A 366 -13.65 -12.76 2.35
N PHE A 367 -13.68 -12.78 1.02
CA PHE A 367 -12.64 -13.45 0.24
C PHE A 367 -11.27 -12.82 0.40
N LEU A 368 -11.17 -11.49 0.38
CA LEU A 368 -9.90 -10.81 0.59
C LEU A 368 -9.33 -11.10 1.98
N SER A 369 -10.17 -11.14 3.03
CA SER A 369 -9.72 -11.48 4.39
C SER A 369 -9.26 -12.94 4.50
N ILE A 370 -9.90 -13.86 3.78
CA ILE A 370 -9.45 -15.25 3.70
C ILE A 370 -8.08 -15.36 3.03
N LEU A 371 -7.88 -14.68 1.89
CA LEU A 371 -6.61 -14.68 1.16
C LEU A 371 -5.47 -14.00 1.94
N GLU A 372 -5.79 -12.98 2.71
CA GLU A 372 -4.84 -12.28 3.58
C GLU A 372 -4.45 -13.16 4.77
N ASP A 373 -5.43 -13.69 5.50
CA ASP A 373 -5.22 -14.48 6.72
C ASP A 373 -4.49 -15.81 6.41
N CYS A 374 -4.79 -16.48 5.30
CA CYS A 374 -4.05 -17.67 4.90
C CYS A 374 -2.60 -17.39 4.45
N GLY A 375 -2.20 -16.12 4.29
CA GLY A 375 -0.85 -15.72 3.89
C GLY A 375 -0.60 -15.72 2.37
N TYR A 376 -1.62 -15.88 1.53
CA TYR A 376 -1.48 -15.88 0.07
C TYR A 376 -1.05 -14.51 -0.48
N MET A 377 -1.61 -13.41 0.06
CA MET A 377 -1.34 -12.05 -0.41
C MET A 377 0.14 -11.66 -0.30
N VAL A 378 0.83 -12.13 0.74
CA VAL A 378 2.27 -11.88 0.94
C VAL A 378 3.11 -12.51 -0.17
N ARG A 379 2.74 -13.71 -0.63
CA ARG A 379 3.45 -14.45 -1.69
C ARG A 379 3.34 -13.75 -3.04
N ILE A 380 2.16 -13.27 -3.35
CA ILE A 380 1.95 -12.51 -4.58
C ILE A 380 2.70 -11.18 -4.55
N ALA A 381 2.69 -10.48 -3.42
CA ALA A 381 3.50 -9.27 -3.26
C ALA A 381 5.00 -9.56 -3.48
N PHE A 382 5.50 -10.71 -3.00
CA PHE A 382 6.89 -11.16 -3.24
C PHE A 382 7.18 -11.41 -4.73
N VAL A 383 6.29 -12.11 -5.44
CA VAL A 383 6.44 -12.37 -6.89
C VAL A 383 6.46 -11.07 -7.68
N MET A 384 5.58 -10.13 -7.31
CA MET A 384 5.39 -8.86 -8.01
C MET A 384 6.43 -7.80 -7.65
N ASP A 385 7.12 -7.92 -6.51
CA ASP A 385 8.12 -6.94 -6.05
C ASP A 385 9.18 -6.67 -7.12
N ARG A 386 9.70 -7.71 -7.74
CA ARG A 386 10.73 -7.58 -8.78
C ARG A 386 10.24 -6.80 -10.00
N VAL A 387 8.97 -6.99 -10.40
CA VAL A 387 8.36 -6.28 -11.52
C VAL A 387 8.18 -4.81 -11.15
N PHE A 388 7.60 -4.54 -9.99
CA PHE A 388 7.28 -3.19 -9.54
C PHE A 388 8.51 -2.35 -9.24
N ARG A 389 9.57 -2.95 -8.70
CA ARG A 389 10.86 -2.25 -8.48
C ARG A 389 11.48 -1.74 -9.76
N HIS A 390 11.35 -2.48 -10.86
CA HIS A 390 11.86 -2.01 -12.15
C HIS A 390 11.21 -0.68 -12.59
N PHE A 391 9.96 -0.44 -12.16
CA PHE A 391 9.24 0.81 -12.39
C PHE A 391 9.34 1.81 -11.23
N GLY A 392 10.18 1.55 -10.23
CA GLY A 392 10.39 2.44 -9.08
C GLY A 392 9.31 2.39 -8.01
N LEU A 393 8.41 1.40 -8.07
CA LEU A 393 7.38 1.16 -7.06
C LEU A 393 7.85 0.07 -6.08
N SER A 394 7.45 0.18 -4.81
CA SER A 394 7.64 -0.89 -3.83
C SER A 394 6.75 -2.09 -4.18
N GLY A 395 7.23 -3.31 -3.97
CA GLY A 395 6.41 -4.52 -4.13
C GLY A 395 5.16 -4.54 -3.25
N LYS A 396 5.21 -3.87 -2.10
CA LYS A 396 4.03 -3.66 -1.24
C LYS A 396 2.93 -2.83 -1.90
N SER A 397 3.27 -1.98 -2.89
CA SER A 397 2.29 -1.19 -3.65
C SER A 397 1.36 -2.05 -4.51
N PHE A 398 1.80 -3.27 -4.86
CA PHE A 398 0.98 -4.19 -5.66
C PHE A 398 -0.33 -4.58 -4.98
N ILE A 399 -0.32 -4.83 -3.66
CA ILE A 399 -1.52 -5.24 -2.91
C ILE A 399 -2.62 -4.16 -2.97
N PRO A 400 -2.35 -2.88 -2.63
CA PRO A 400 -3.33 -1.80 -2.81
C PRO A 400 -3.84 -1.64 -4.23
N LEU A 401 -2.94 -1.69 -5.23
CA LEU A 401 -3.31 -1.55 -6.63
C LEU A 401 -4.26 -2.67 -7.09
N LEU A 402 -3.97 -3.88 -6.64
CA LEU A 402 -4.81 -5.03 -6.93
C LEU A 402 -6.18 -4.93 -6.29
N ILE A 403 -6.23 -4.67 -4.99
CA ILE A 403 -7.51 -4.54 -4.27
C ILE A 403 -8.35 -3.43 -4.90
N SER A 404 -7.72 -2.39 -5.42
CA SER A 404 -8.39 -1.28 -6.12
C SER A 404 -9.11 -1.72 -7.40
N SER A 405 -8.73 -2.85 -8.02
CA SER A 405 -9.46 -3.38 -9.17
C SER A 405 -10.89 -3.86 -8.83
N GLY A 406 -11.14 -4.21 -7.58
CA GLY A 406 -12.51 -4.45 -7.08
C GLY A 406 -13.17 -3.18 -6.57
N CYS A 407 -12.50 -2.46 -5.68
CA CYS A 407 -12.98 -1.21 -5.12
C CYS A 407 -11.79 -0.34 -4.65
N GLY A 408 -11.81 0.95 -5.01
CA GLY A 408 -10.76 1.90 -4.64
C GLY A 408 -10.64 2.13 -3.13
N ILE A 409 -11.74 2.05 -2.38
CA ILE A 409 -11.76 2.31 -0.93
C ILE A 409 -10.84 1.34 -0.17
N PRO A 410 -11.05 0.01 -0.22
CA PRO A 410 -10.17 -0.94 0.45
C PRO A 410 -8.74 -0.93 -0.12
N GLY A 411 -8.59 -0.65 -1.42
CA GLY A 411 -7.28 -0.50 -2.03
C GLY A 411 -6.48 0.64 -1.40
N ILE A 412 -7.08 1.82 -1.25
CA ILE A 412 -6.45 2.95 -0.57
C ILE A 412 -6.17 2.63 0.90
N MET A 413 -7.09 1.97 1.61
CA MET A 413 -6.88 1.56 3.00
C MET A 413 -5.73 0.57 3.15
N ALA A 414 -5.54 -0.35 2.20
CA ALA A 414 -4.46 -1.32 2.20
C ALA A 414 -3.06 -0.66 2.05
N SER A 415 -2.99 0.57 1.54
CA SER A 415 -1.73 1.32 1.42
C SER A 415 -1.05 1.62 2.76
N LYS A 416 -1.74 1.44 3.90
CA LYS A 416 -1.15 1.54 5.24
C LYS A 416 -0.01 0.57 5.48
N THR A 417 0.00 -0.56 4.77
CA THR A 417 1.07 -1.56 4.86
C THR A 417 2.39 -1.09 4.23
N ILE A 418 2.36 0.05 3.51
CA ILE A 418 3.55 0.64 2.90
C ILE A 418 4.19 1.58 3.91
N GLU A 419 5.40 1.25 4.33
CA GLU A 419 6.14 1.96 5.38
C GLU A 419 6.64 3.34 4.93
N GLN A 420 7.14 3.44 3.69
CA GLN A 420 7.61 4.72 3.16
C GLN A 420 6.45 5.63 2.76
N ASP A 421 6.41 6.82 3.34
CA ASP A 421 5.39 7.84 3.08
C ASP A 421 5.27 8.21 1.59
N ASN A 422 6.41 8.30 0.89
CA ASN A 422 6.44 8.68 -0.52
C ASN A 422 5.84 7.60 -1.41
N ASP A 423 6.20 6.34 -1.18
CA ASP A 423 5.66 5.19 -1.92
C ASP A 423 4.17 4.98 -1.59
N ARG A 424 3.78 5.19 -0.31
CA ARG A 424 2.39 5.14 0.11
C ARG A 424 1.55 6.21 -0.61
N ARG A 425 2.00 7.47 -0.62
CA ARG A 425 1.31 8.56 -1.32
C ARG A 425 1.21 8.31 -2.82
N LEU A 426 2.31 7.88 -3.43
CA LEU A 426 2.34 7.53 -4.85
C LEU A 426 1.32 6.44 -5.18
N THR A 427 1.29 5.38 -4.37
CA THR A 427 0.34 4.28 -4.52
C THR A 427 -1.11 4.74 -4.37
N ILE A 428 -1.43 5.57 -3.36
CA ILE A 428 -2.77 6.13 -3.17
C ILE A 428 -3.21 6.95 -4.39
N MET A 429 -2.31 7.75 -4.96
CA MET A 429 -2.60 8.62 -6.12
C MET A 429 -2.88 7.83 -7.40
N THR A 430 -2.25 6.67 -7.57
CA THR A 430 -2.31 5.90 -8.81
C THR A 430 -3.25 4.70 -8.75
N ALA A 431 -3.58 4.21 -7.55
CA ALA A 431 -4.38 3.00 -7.36
C ALA A 431 -5.78 3.08 -7.99
N THR A 432 -6.38 4.26 -8.07
CA THR A 432 -7.72 4.48 -8.60
C THR A 432 -7.78 4.57 -10.14
N PHE A 433 -6.65 4.55 -10.84
CA PHE A 433 -6.60 4.45 -12.30
C PHE A 433 -6.99 3.07 -12.80
N ILE A 434 -6.83 2.03 -11.96
CA ILE A 434 -7.33 0.70 -12.29
C ILE A 434 -8.86 0.70 -12.18
N PRO A 435 -9.59 0.18 -13.21
CA PRO A 435 -11.04 0.14 -13.15
C PRO A 435 -11.53 -0.67 -11.96
N CYS A 436 -12.45 -0.12 -11.18
CA CYS A 436 -13.19 -0.85 -10.16
C CYS A 436 -14.52 -1.40 -10.71
N GLY A 437 -15.19 -2.25 -9.94
CA GLY A 437 -16.48 -2.84 -10.32
C GLY A 437 -17.51 -1.80 -10.76
N ALA A 438 -17.60 -0.66 -10.08
CA ALA A 438 -18.50 0.44 -10.41
C ALA A 438 -18.23 1.12 -11.78
N LYS A 439 -17.04 0.95 -12.34
CA LYS A 439 -16.72 1.45 -13.70
C LYS A 439 -17.12 0.48 -14.81
N LEU A 440 -17.41 -0.80 -14.51
CA LEU A 440 -17.75 -1.81 -15.51
C LEU A 440 -19.01 -1.48 -16.32
N PRO A 441 -20.13 -1.01 -15.71
CA PRO A 441 -21.30 -0.59 -16.49
C PRO A 441 -20.99 0.54 -17.48
N VAL A 442 -20.16 1.50 -17.08
CA VAL A 442 -19.73 2.61 -17.97
C VAL A 442 -18.86 2.08 -19.13
N ILE A 443 -17.97 1.12 -18.84
CA ILE A 443 -17.15 0.46 -19.86
C ILE A 443 -18.03 -0.33 -20.83
N ALA A 444 -19.03 -1.03 -20.33
CA ALA A 444 -19.97 -1.77 -21.18
C ALA A 444 -20.80 -0.85 -22.06
N MET A 445 -21.41 0.19 -21.48
CA MET A 445 -22.21 1.18 -22.20
C MET A 445 -21.39 1.88 -23.31
N MET A 446 -20.24 2.47 -22.95
CA MET A 446 -19.41 3.19 -23.92
C MET A 446 -18.75 2.25 -24.93
N GLY A 447 -18.46 1.01 -24.54
CA GLY A 447 -18.04 -0.06 -25.42
C GLY A 447 -19.11 -0.38 -26.47
N GLY A 448 -20.36 -0.43 -26.07
CA GLY A 448 -21.52 -0.57 -26.97
C GLY A 448 -21.63 0.59 -27.93
N VAL A 449 -21.54 1.83 -27.44
CA VAL A 449 -21.50 3.03 -28.31
C VAL A 449 -20.37 2.94 -29.35
N MET A 450 -19.16 2.54 -28.94
CA MET A 450 -18.03 2.41 -29.87
C MET A 450 -18.24 1.31 -30.90
N THR A 451 -18.73 0.14 -30.47
CA THR A 451 -19.00 -1.00 -31.34
C THR A 451 -20.06 -0.67 -32.38
N SER A 452 -21.06 0.18 -32.04
CA SER A 452 -22.10 0.62 -32.97
C SER A 452 -21.56 1.38 -34.20
N TYR A 453 -20.42 2.08 -34.07
CA TYR A 453 -19.76 2.75 -35.21
C TYR A 453 -19.09 1.77 -36.18
N ALA A 454 -18.69 0.58 -35.71
CA ALA A 454 -17.99 -0.41 -36.51
C ALA A 454 -18.93 -1.47 -37.10
N THR A 455 -19.88 -1.97 -36.30
CA THR A 455 -20.71 -3.14 -36.61
C THR A 455 -22.22 -2.86 -36.60
N GLY A 456 -22.65 -1.71 -36.08
CA GLY A 456 -24.07 -1.40 -35.83
C GLY A 456 -24.66 -2.09 -34.59
N SER A 457 -23.90 -2.91 -33.85
CA SER A 457 -24.34 -3.53 -32.61
C SER A 457 -24.00 -2.64 -31.42
N TYR A 458 -24.87 -2.60 -30.42
CA TYR A 458 -24.67 -1.86 -29.16
C TYR A 458 -24.14 -2.73 -28.05
N GLU A 459 -23.81 -3.99 -28.31
CA GLU A 459 -23.14 -4.84 -27.35
C GLU A 459 -21.63 -4.54 -27.33
N ALA A 460 -21.09 -4.34 -26.14
CA ALA A 460 -19.65 -4.19 -25.97
C ALA A 460 -18.92 -5.48 -26.35
N GLY A 461 -17.88 -5.35 -27.18
CA GLY A 461 -17.02 -6.49 -27.49
C GLY A 461 -16.37 -7.06 -26.22
N GLY A 462 -16.26 -8.36 -26.10
CA GLY A 462 -15.72 -9.05 -24.91
C GLY A 462 -14.29 -8.64 -24.51
N LEU A 463 -13.57 -7.97 -25.40
CA LEU A 463 -12.22 -7.45 -25.13
C LEU A 463 -12.20 -6.04 -24.53
N MET A 464 -13.34 -5.33 -24.47
CA MET A 464 -13.38 -3.93 -24.03
C MET A 464 -12.94 -3.79 -22.56
N ALA A 465 -13.51 -4.56 -21.65
CA ALA A 465 -13.13 -4.51 -20.23
C ALA A 465 -11.65 -4.89 -20.02
N PRO A 466 -11.13 -6.01 -20.54
CA PRO A 466 -9.69 -6.33 -20.45
C PRO A 466 -8.78 -5.20 -20.99
N CYS A 467 -9.15 -4.58 -22.13
CA CYS A 467 -8.39 -3.45 -22.67
C CYS A 467 -8.34 -2.26 -21.70
N MET A 468 -9.47 -1.92 -21.07
CA MET A 468 -9.54 -0.82 -20.11
C MET A 468 -8.74 -1.11 -18.83
N TYR A 469 -8.72 -2.36 -18.36
CA TYR A 469 -7.82 -2.78 -17.27
C TYR A 469 -6.34 -2.62 -17.65
N PHE A 470 -5.98 -3.03 -18.87
CA PHE A 470 -4.61 -2.85 -19.36
C PHE A 470 -4.22 -1.37 -19.46
N ILE A 471 -5.11 -0.52 -19.98
CA ILE A 471 -4.90 0.93 -20.05
C ILE A 471 -4.73 1.52 -18.64
N GLY A 472 -5.53 1.09 -17.67
CA GLY A 472 -5.40 1.49 -16.27
C GLY A 472 -4.03 1.14 -15.69
N ILE A 473 -3.54 -0.08 -15.93
CA ILE A 473 -2.20 -0.51 -15.48
C ILE A 473 -1.10 0.34 -16.14
N VAL A 474 -1.20 0.59 -17.46
CA VAL A 474 -0.24 1.44 -18.17
C VAL A 474 -0.26 2.87 -17.61
N ALA A 475 -1.44 3.43 -17.32
CA ALA A 475 -1.58 4.74 -16.71
C ALA A 475 -0.93 4.80 -15.31
N VAL A 476 -1.09 3.77 -14.48
CA VAL A 476 -0.39 3.64 -13.18
C VAL A 476 1.12 3.70 -13.38
N LEU A 477 1.66 2.89 -14.29
CA LEU A 477 3.11 2.83 -14.53
C LEU A 477 3.66 4.15 -15.05
N VAL A 478 2.99 4.77 -16.03
CA VAL A 478 3.40 6.07 -16.59
C VAL A 478 3.38 7.16 -15.53
N ALA A 479 2.29 7.26 -14.77
CA ALA A 479 2.16 8.24 -13.69
C ALA A 479 3.23 8.01 -12.60
N ALA A 480 3.46 6.75 -12.21
CA ALA A 480 4.46 6.41 -11.20
C ALA A 480 5.89 6.79 -11.65
N ILE A 481 6.28 6.45 -12.87
CA ILE A 481 7.61 6.79 -13.42
C ILE A 481 7.79 8.31 -13.48
N ILE A 482 6.79 9.05 -13.95
CA ILE A 482 6.87 10.52 -14.04
C ILE A 482 6.99 11.14 -12.66
N LEU A 483 6.17 10.70 -11.69
CA LEU A 483 6.20 11.24 -10.33
C LEU A 483 7.49 10.88 -9.60
N LYS A 484 8.02 9.66 -9.73
CA LYS A 484 9.31 9.24 -9.13
C LYS A 484 10.47 10.12 -9.58
N LYS A 485 10.45 10.63 -10.80
CA LYS A 485 11.47 11.56 -11.31
C LYS A 485 11.31 13.01 -10.83
N THR A 486 10.43 13.23 -9.84
CA THR A 486 10.25 14.54 -9.21
C THR A 486 10.80 14.53 -7.79
N LYS A 487 11.35 15.66 -7.34
CA LYS A 487 11.96 15.81 -6.01
C LYS A 487 11.15 15.26 -4.84
N PRO A 488 9.80 15.42 -4.76
CA PRO A 488 9.02 14.92 -3.62
C PRO A 488 8.89 13.40 -3.54
N PHE A 489 9.00 12.69 -4.67
CA PHE A 489 8.79 11.24 -4.76
C PHE A 489 10.08 10.48 -5.15
N SER A 490 11.19 11.20 -5.28
CA SER A 490 12.48 10.59 -5.60
C SER A 490 12.99 9.70 -4.47
N GLY A 491 13.86 8.75 -4.81
CA GLY A 491 14.51 7.83 -3.88
C GLY A 491 14.29 6.35 -4.28
N LYS A 492 15.22 5.51 -3.85
CA LYS A 492 15.10 4.05 -4.05
C LYS A 492 13.90 3.51 -3.25
N PRO A 493 13.06 2.64 -3.80
CA PRO A 493 12.00 1.98 -3.04
C PRO A 493 12.61 1.11 -1.93
N ALA A 494 11.93 1.03 -0.78
CA ALA A 494 12.38 0.18 0.32
C ALA A 494 12.54 -1.27 -0.15
N PRO A 495 13.61 -1.96 0.25
CA PRO A 495 13.77 -3.37 -0.06
C PRO A 495 12.59 -4.17 0.53
N PHE A 496 12.01 -5.03 -0.30
CA PHE A 496 10.92 -5.91 0.15
C PHE A 496 11.51 -7.06 0.95
N VAL A 497 11.70 -6.84 2.23
CA VAL A 497 12.15 -7.86 3.17
C VAL A 497 10.94 -8.32 3.98
N MET A 498 10.25 -9.36 3.54
CA MET A 498 9.10 -9.92 4.24
C MET A 498 9.25 -11.42 4.39
N GLU A 499 9.01 -11.92 5.61
CA GLU A 499 8.93 -13.37 5.85
C GLU A 499 7.65 -13.91 5.19
N LEU A 500 7.79 -15.02 4.46
CA LEU A 500 6.63 -15.76 3.99
C LEU A 500 6.07 -16.57 5.18
N PRO A 501 4.97 -16.14 5.82
CA PRO A 501 4.39 -16.88 6.93
C PRO A 501 3.95 -18.26 6.44
N GLN A 502 3.94 -19.27 7.30
CA GLN A 502 3.41 -20.58 6.90
C GLN A 502 1.92 -20.46 6.56
N TYR A 503 1.46 -21.22 5.55
CA TYR A 503 0.03 -21.32 5.30
C TYR A 503 -0.67 -21.91 6.53
N HIS A 504 -1.73 -21.26 6.92
CA HIS A 504 -2.63 -21.77 7.95
C HIS A 504 -4.09 -21.63 7.48
N ILE A 505 -4.93 -22.49 8.02
CA ILE A 505 -6.36 -22.39 7.74
C ILE A 505 -6.89 -21.17 8.48
N PRO A 506 -7.55 -20.22 7.77
CA PRO A 506 -8.08 -19.02 8.38
C PRO A 506 -9.08 -19.34 9.50
N SER A 507 -8.96 -18.63 10.62
CA SER A 507 -9.94 -18.73 11.69
C SER A 507 -11.22 -18.01 11.29
N ALA A 508 -12.36 -18.70 11.29
CA ALA A 508 -13.66 -18.10 10.97
C ALA A 508 -13.95 -16.85 11.83
N LYS A 509 -13.60 -16.90 13.13
CA LYS A 509 -13.78 -15.76 14.04
C LYS A 509 -12.94 -14.55 13.63
N THR A 510 -11.67 -14.75 13.28
CA THR A 510 -10.76 -13.67 12.85
C THR A 510 -11.23 -13.07 11.54
N VAL A 511 -11.55 -13.91 10.56
CA VAL A 511 -12.06 -13.47 9.25
C VAL A 511 -13.34 -12.64 9.39
N LEU A 512 -14.34 -13.13 10.15
CA LEU A 512 -15.59 -12.40 10.36
C LEU A 512 -15.37 -11.07 11.10
N LEU A 513 -14.46 -11.03 12.07
CA LEU A 513 -14.10 -9.79 12.76
C LEU A 513 -13.49 -8.76 11.81
N HIS A 514 -12.52 -9.18 10.98
CA HIS A 514 -11.90 -8.32 9.97
C HIS A 514 -12.91 -7.81 8.93
N VAL A 515 -13.81 -8.69 8.47
CA VAL A 515 -14.91 -8.31 7.56
C VAL A 515 -15.80 -7.27 8.22
N TRP A 516 -16.22 -7.49 9.47
CA TRP A 516 -17.07 -6.56 10.21
C TRP A 516 -16.41 -5.19 10.42
N GLU A 517 -15.14 -5.16 10.81
CA GLU A 517 -14.41 -3.90 11.00
C GLU A 517 -14.28 -3.09 9.70
N ARG A 518 -13.98 -3.76 8.58
CA ARG A 518 -13.90 -3.14 7.25
C ARG A 518 -15.27 -2.66 6.78
N LEU A 519 -16.30 -3.48 6.95
CA LEU A 519 -17.67 -3.17 6.56
C LEU A 519 -18.25 -2.02 7.40
N LYS A 520 -18.07 -2.05 8.72
CA LYS A 520 -18.43 -0.95 9.62
C LYS A 520 -17.71 0.34 9.22
N GLY A 521 -16.44 0.26 8.91
CA GLY A 521 -15.66 1.40 8.41
C GLY A 521 -16.21 1.96 7.10
N PHE A 522 -16.65 1.11 6.19
CA PHE A 522 -17.30 1.48 4.93
C PHE A 522 -18.65 2.15 5.18
N ILE A 523 -19.56 1.50 5.92
CA ILE A 523 -20.92 2.01 6.17
C ILE A 523 -20.87 3.38 6.84
N ILE A 524 -20.06 3.57 7.90
CA ILE A 524 -20.03 4.84 8.63
C ILE A 524 -19.38 5.96 7.82
N LYS A 525 -18.27 5.69 7.12
CA LYS A 525 -17.48 6.74 6.45
C LYS A 525 -17.95 7.02 5.03
N ALA A 526 -18.11 5.95 4.23
CA ALA A 526 -18.54 6.08 2.85
C ALA A 526 -20.05 6.31 2.77
N GLY A 527 -20.85 5.60 3.58
CA GLY A 527 -22.30 5.71 3.58
C GLY A 527 -22.81 7.12 3.86
N THR A 528 -22.25 7.84 4.84
CA THR A 528 -22.67 9.22 5.14
C THR A 528 -22.35 10.20 4.01
N ILE A 529 -21.18 10.05 3.38
CA ILE A 529 -20.74 10.93 2.28
C ILE A 529 -21.51 10.62 1.01
N LEU A 530 -21.69 9.34 0.68
CA LEU A 530 -22.49 8.91 -0.46
C LEU A 530 -23.95 9.35 -0.32
N PHE A 531 -24.54 9.14 0.85
CA PHE A 531 -25.90 9.60 1.14
C PHE A 531 -26.06 11.10 0.88
N LEU A 532 -25.17 11.93 1.43
CA LEU A 532 -25.22 13.37 1.19
C LEU A 532 -25.04 13.70 -0.30
N ALA A 533 -24.13 13.01 -0.99
CA ALA A 533 -23.91 13.19 -2.42
C ALA A 533 -25.17 12.83 -3.24
N CYS A 534 -25.83 11.70 -2.92
CA CYS A 534 -27.06 11.29 -3.59
C CYS A 534 -28.18 12.32 -3.40
N VAL A 535 -28.38 12.83 -2.17
CA VAL A 535 -29.38 13.89 -1.89
C VAL A 535 -29.06 15.17 -2.68
N VAL A 536 -27.79 15.58 -2.74
CA VAL A 536 -27.36 16.75 -3.51
C VAL A 536 -27.61 16.52 -5.00
N MET A 537 -27.25 15.35 -5.53
CA MET A 537 -27.45 15.02 -6.95
C MET A 537 -28.95 14.95 -7.29
N TRP A 538 -29.77 14.34 -6.45
CA TRP A 538 -31.22 14.35 -6.59
C TRP A 538 -31.76 15.79 -6.65
N PHE A 539 -31.31 16.66 -5.76
CA PHE A 539 -31.72 18.07 -5.76
C PHE A 539 -31.27 18.79 -7.05
N LEU A 540 -30.02 18.60 -7.48
CA LEU A 540 -29.49 19.24 -8.70
C LEU A 540 -30.17 18.74 -9.98
N SER A 541 -30.64 17.50 -10.02
CA SER A 541 -31.33 16.93 -11.18
C SER A 541 -32.83 17.21 -11.20
N GLY A 542 -33.47 17.30 -10.03
CA GLY A 542 -34.91 17.47 -9.89
C GLY A 542 -35.39 18.93 -9.81
N TYR A 543 -34.49 19.88 -9.53
CA TYR A 543 -34.84 21.30 -9.33
C TYR A 543 -34.08 22.21 -10.29
N GLY A 544 -34.74 23.27 -10.72
CA GLY A 544 -34.16 24.24 -11.65
C GLY A 544 -35.01 25.50 -11.84
N PHE A 545 -34.75 26.22 -12.92
CA PHE A 545 -35.45 27.45 -13.27
C PHE A 545 -36.34 27.22 -14.48
N VAL A 546 -37.68 27.31 -14.29
CA VAL A 546 -38.65 27.25 -15.36
C VAL A 546 -39.34 28.60 -15.45
N ASN A 547 -39.30 29.27 -16.60
CA ASN A 547 -39.91 30.60 -16.83
C ASN A 547 -39.53 31.66 -15.76
N GLY A 548 -38.29 31.60 -15.24
CA GLY A 548 -37.82 32.57 -14.21
C GLY A 548 -38.22 32.27 -12.78
N SER A 549 -39.01 31.22 -12.53
CA SER A 549 -39.34 30.73 -11.17
C SER A 549 -38.53 29.46 -10.85
N PHE A 550 -38.04 29.37 -9.61
CA PHE A 550 -37.35 28.20 -9.11
C PHE A 550 -38.36 27.15 -8.63
N GLY A 551 -38.25 25.92 -9.07
CA GLY A 551 -39.14 24.83 -8.68
C GLY A 551 -38.65 23.46 -9.18
N ALA A 552 -39.48 22.45 -8.90
CA ALA A 552 -39.24 21.12 -9.48
C ALA A 552 -39.38 21.16 -11.01
N VAL A 553 -38.54 20.47 -11.73
CA VAL A 553 -38.49 20.44 -13.20
C VAL A 553 -38.84 19.05 -13.73
N GLU A 554 -39.76 19.00 -14.67
CA GLU A 554 -40.13 17.77 -15.42
C GLU A 554 -39.13 17.48 -16.53
N ASP A 555 -38.59 18.54 -17.18
CA ASP A 555 -37.55 18.40 -18.20
C ASP A 555 -36.16 18.54 -17.61
N PRO A 556 -35.32 17.48 -17.61
CA PRO A 556 -33.96 17.52 -17.09
C PRO A 556 -33.09 18.65 -17.69
N GLY A 557 -33.43 19.15 -18.90
CA GLY A 557 -32.75 20.28 -19.54
C GLY A 557 -32.84 21.60 -18.79
N ASN A 558 -33.85 21.78 -17.94
CA ASN A 558 -34.04 22.96 -17.10
C ASN A 558 -33.50 22.83 -15.69
N SER A 559 -32.86 21.68 -15.36
CA SER A 559 -32.31 21.39 -14.04
C SER A 559 -31.06 22.23 -13.71
N LEU A 560 -30.76 22.39 -12.43
CA LEU A 560 -29.50 22.99 -11.99
C LEU A 560 -28.29 22.20 -12.51
N LEU A 561 -28.42 20.88 -12.61
CA LEU A 561 -27.40 20.02 -13.15
C LEU A 561 -27.11 20.33 -14.64
N ALA A 562 -28.16 20.64 -15.44
CA ALA A 562 -28.02 21.06 -16.84
C ALA A 562 -27.30 22.41 -16.94
N VAL A 563 -27.63 23.37 -16.07
CA VAL A 563 -26.97 24.69 -16.06
C VAL A 563 -25.48 24.55 -15.71
N ILE A 564 -25.16 23.75 -14.69
CA ILE A 564 -23.75 23.49 -14.27
C ILE A 564 -23.02 22.74 -15.38
N GLY A 565 -23.62 21.68 -15.93
CA GLY A 565 -23.07 20.90 -17.02
C GLY A 565 -22.79 21.75 -18.26
N GLY A 566 -23.73 22.60 -18.64
CA GLY A 566 -23.61 23.54 -19.78
C GLY A 566 -22.49 24.58 -19.56
N ALA A 567 -22.34 25.11 -18.36
CA ALA A 567 -21.28 26.06 -18.04
C ALA A 567 -19.87 25.42 -18.09
N ILE A 568 -19.76 24.14 -17.77
CA ILE A 568 -18.49 23.39 -17.74
C ILE A 568 -18.20 22.74 -19.10
N ALA A 569 -19.20 22.41 -19.90
CA ALA A 569 -19.08 21.71 -21.20
C ALA A 569 -17.98 22.26 -22.12
N PRO A 570 -17.78 23.60 -22.27
CA PRO A 570 -16.74 24.14 -23.14
C PRO A 570 -15.32 23.69 -22.76
N ILE A 571 -15.08 23.34 -21.50
CA ILE A 571 -13.77 22.83 -21.02
C ILE A 571 -13.49 21.44 -21.61
N PHE A 572 -14.53 20.66 -21.90
CA PHE A 572 -14.44 19.31 -22.46
C PHE A 572 -14.52 19.25 -23.99
N ALA A 573 -14.80 20.39 -24.67
CA ALA A 573 -14.79 20.46 -26.11
C ALA A 573 -13.46 19.97 -26.75
N PRO A 574 -12.26 20.32 -26.22
CA PRO A 574 -11.00 19.78 -26.74
C PRO A 574 -10.85 18.28 -26.62
N LEU A 575 -11.64 17.62 -25.75
CA LEU A 575 -11.65 16.18 -25.53
C LEU A 575 -12.72 15.46 -26.41
N GLY A 576 -13.54 16.21 -27.11
CA GLY A 576 -14.53 15.66 -28.05
C GLY A 576 -15.90 15.33 -27.48
N PHE A 577 -16.21 15.78 -26.28
CA PHE A 577 -17.53 15.64 -25.65
C PHE A 577 -17.92 16.94 -24.95
N ASP A 578 -18.46 17.86 -25.69
CA ASP A 578 -18.98 19.17 -25.25
C ASP A 578 -20.50 19.17 -25.01
N ASN A 579 -21.15 18.02 -25.15
CA ASN A 579 -22.56 17.87 -24.85
C ASN A 579 -22.75 17.99 -23.33
N TRP A 580 -23.53 18.98 -22.88
CA TRP A 580 -23.81 19.21 -21.47
C TRP A 580 -24.35 17.96 -20.75
N LYS A 581 -25.12 17.10 -21.43
CA LYS A 581 -25.64 15.86 -20.87
C LYS A 581 -24.51 14.87 -20.52
N ALA A 582 -23.53 14.71 -21.40
CA ALA A 582 -22.36 13.88 -21.14
C ALA A 582 -21.51 14.44 -19.98
N VAL A 583 -21.33 15.77 -19.94
CA VAL A 583 -20.60 16.44 -18.87
C VAL A 583 -21.34 16.32 -17.54
N ALA A 584 -22.67 16.52 -17.51
CA ALA A 584 -23.50 16.33 -16.33
C ALA A 584 -23.42 14.88 -15.79
N ALA A 585 -23.42 13.88 -16.67
CA ALA A 585 -23.23 12.48 -16.31
C ALA A 585 -21.82 12.22 -15.72
N SER A 586 -20.75 12.83 -16.27
CA SER A 586 -19.42 12.75 -15.68
C SER A 586 -19.37 13.36 -14.27
N LEU A 587 -20.09 14.46 -14.04
CA LEU A 587 -20.21 15.08 -12.70
C LEU A 587 -20.95 14.18 -11.72
N SER A 588 -22.02 13.50 -12.14
CA SER A 588 -22.70 12.53 -11.28
C SER A 588 -21.78 11.38 -10.87
N GLY A 589 -20.84 11.00 -11.75
CA GLY A 589 -19.81 9.99 -11.47
C GLY A 589 -18.85 10.32 -10.32
N PHE A 590 -18.81 11.55 -9.83
CA PHE A 590 -18.09 11.86 -8.60
C PHE A 590 -18.82 11.34 -7.35
N SER A 591 -20.14 11.25 -7.36
CA SER A 591 -20.87 10.61 -6.26
C SER A 591 -20.59 9.10 -6.25
N ALA A 592 -20.91 8.44 -7.35
CA ALA A 592 -20.65 7.02 -7.57
C ALA A 592 -20.48 6.78 -9.09
N LYS A 593 -19.50 5.98 -9.49
CA LYS A 593 -19.15 5.86 -10.93
C LYS A 593 -20.22 5.18 -11.77
N GLU A 594 -21.00 4.28 -11.20
CA GLU A 594 -22.16 3.67 -11.85
C GLU A 594 -23.28 4.66 -12.13
N SER A 595 -23.42 5.73 -11.33
CA SER A 595 -24.42 6.77 -11.56
C SER A 595 -24.25 7.49 -12.91
N ILE A 596 -23.13 7.33 -13.59
CA ILE A 596 -22.93 7.83 -14.95
C ILE A 596 -23.96 7.21 -15.89
N VAL A 597 -24.14 5.88 -15.83
CA VAL A 597 -25.05 5.16 -16.73
C VAL A 597 -26.50 5.55 -16.48
N SER A 598 -26.95 5.49 -15.21
CA SER A 598 -28.34 5.87 -14.89
C SER A 598 -28.61 7.35 -15.15
N THR A 599 -27.67 8.26 -14.89
CA THR A 599 -27.82 9.68 -15.26
C THR A 599 -27.93 9.86 -16.78
N MET A 600 -27.11 9.14 -17.56
CA MET A 600 -27.20 9.18 -19.03
C MET A 600 -28.54 8.61 -19.51
N GLY A 601 -29.03 7.53 -18.93
CA GLY A 601 -30.33 6.95 -19.22
C GLY A 601 -31.48 7.95 -18.97
N VAL A 602 -31.51 8.57 -17.80
CA VAL A 602 -32.51 9.59 -17.43
C VAL A 602 -32.44 10.80 -18.39
N LEU A 603 -31.23 11.31 -18.67
CA LEU A 603 -31.06 12.45 -19.59
C LEU A 603 -31.36 12.10 -21.05
N ALA A 604 -31.36 10.81 -21.41
CA ALA A 604 -31.78 10.30 -22.70
C ALA A 604 -33.29 9.97 -22.78
N ASN A 605 -34.05 10.21 -21.69
CA ASN A 605 -35.46 9.88 -21.56
C ASN A 605 -35.73 8.35 -21.62
N VAL A 606 -34.80 7.53 -21.21
CA VAL A 606 -35.01 6.09 -20.99
C VAL A 606 -35.66 5.94 -19.63
N THR A 607 -36.83 5.30 -19.55
CA THR A 607 -37.65 5.21 -18.32
C THR A 607 -37.61 3.80 -17.71
N GLY A 608 -37.77 3.72 -16.38
CA GLY A 608 -37.81 2.49 -15.62
C GLY A 608 -36.48 1.75 -15.57
N ASP A 609 -36.50 0.44 -15.38
CA ASP A 609 -35.32 -0.41 -15.25
C ASP A 609 -34.39 -0.37 -16.49
N ALA A 610 -34.93 -0.01 -17.66
CA ALA A 610 -34.16 0.17 -18.88
C ALA A 610 -33.12 1.32 -18.79
N SER A 611 -33.26 2.28 -17.85
CA SER A 611 -32.27 3.35 -17.64
C SER A 611 -30.96 2.86 -17.04
N GLU A 612 -30.92 1.66 -16.49
CA GLU A 612 -29.73 1.00 -15.92
C GLU A 612 -29.12 -0.06 -16.86
N ASP A 613 -29.86 -0.45 -17.92
CA ASP A 613 -29.35 -1.38 -18.92
C ASP A 613 -28.35 -0.71 -19.86
N ALA A 614 -27.09 -1.15 -19.80
CA ALA A 614 -25.99 -0.57 -20.54
C ALA A 614 -26.19 -0.57 -22.07
N VAL A 615 -26.90 -1.55 -22.64
CA VAL A 615 -27.15 -1.68 -24.08
C VAL A 615 -28.20 -0.65 -24.53
N THR A 616 -29.31 -0.59 -23.80
CA THR A 616 -30.41 0.35 -24.09
C THR A 616 -29.94 1.80 -23.94
N VAL A 617 -29.19 2.11 -22.90
CA VAL A 617 -28.61 3.46 -22.71
C VAL A 617 -27.59 3.76 -23.79
N ALA A 618 -26.74 2.81 -24.20
CA ALA A 618 -25.76 2.99 -25.27
C ALA A 618 -26.44 3.40 -26.60
N GLU A 619 -27.58 2.78 -26.94
CA GLU A 619 -28.36 3.14 -28.11
C GLU A 619 -28.89 4.57 -28.01
N ALA A 620 -29.48 4.94 -26.88
CA ALA A 620 -30.07 6.25 -26.66
C ALA A 620 -29.04 7.40 -26.68
N VAL A 621 -27.84 7.17 -26.13
CA VAL A 621 -26.80 8.22 -26.04
C VAL A 621 -25.82 8.26 -27.22
N ARG A 622 -25.95 7.32 -28.16
CA ARG A 622 -25.06 7.22 -29.33
C ARG A 622 -24.86 8.56 -30.05
N THR A 623 -25.93 9.33 -30.19
CA THR A 623 -25.92 10.63 -30.89
C THR A 623 -25.20 11.75 -30.15
N TRP A 624 -24.89 11.57 -28.88
CA TRP A 624 -24.16 12.58 -28.08
C TRP A 624 -22.66 12.61 -28.40
N PHE A 625 -22.15 11.56 -29.02
CA PHE A 625 -20.76 11.43 -29.39
C PHE A 625 -20.60 11.46 -30.90
N PRO A 626 -19.78 12.36 -31.48
CA PRO A 626 -19.66 12.49 -32.94
C PRO A 626 -18.86 11.35 -33.59
N SER A 627 -18.07 10.59 -32.81
CA SER A 627 -17.24 9.50 -33.32
C SER A 627 -16.92 8.46 -32.25
N ALA A 628 -16.48 7.28 -32.67
CA ALA A 628 -15.97 6.25 -31.74
C ALA A 628 -14.79 6.77 -30.89
N VAL A 629 -13.96 7.66 -31.47
CA VAL A 629 -12.83 8.28 -30.76
C VAL A 629 -13.34 9.21 -29.65
N ALA A 630 -14.43 9.94 -29.87
CA ALA A 630 -15.06 10.79 -28.86
C ALA A 630 -15.68 9.96 -27.74
N ALA A 631 -16.34 8.85 -28.06
CA ALA A 631 -16.86 7.92 -27.09
C ALA A 631 -15.75 7.27 -26.24
N PHE A 632 -14.65 6.87 -26.90
CA PHE A 632 -13.47 6.36 -26.19
C PHE A 632 -12.81 7.42 -25.30
N SER A 633 -12.76 8.66 -25.75
CA SER A 633 -12.25 9.79 -24.99
C SER A 633 -13.05 10.01 -23.70
N PHE A 634 -14.37 10.00 -23.78
CA PHE A 634 -15.24 10.09 -22.62
C PHE A 634 -15.00 8.94 -21.62
N LEU A 635 -14.91 7.70 -22.12
CA LEU A 635 -14.61 6.53 -21.30
C LEU A 635 -13.25 6.66 -20.62
N LEU A 636 -12.22 7.07 -21.37
CA LEU A 636 -10.85 7.22 -20.85
C LEU A 636 -10.75 8.30 -19.77
N PHE A 637 -11.45 9.44 -19.97
CA PHE A 637 -11.52 10.49 -18.97
C PHE A 637 -12.11 9.97 -17.65
N ASN A 638 -13.28 9.34 -17.70
CA ASN A 638 -13.97 8.79 -16.53
C ASN A 638 -13.26 7.56 -15.92
N LEU A 639 -12.33 6.96 -16.66
CA LEU A 639 -11.43 5.93 -16.12
C LEU A 639 -10.34 6.54 -15.23
N LEU A 640 -9.72 7.63 -15.69
CA LEU A 640 -8.49 8.19 -15.10
C LEU A 640 -8.75 9.39 -14.19
N ASP A 641 -9.93 9.99 -14.19
CA ASP A 641 -10.30 11.10 -13.31
C ASP A 641 -10.32 10.72 -11.83
N SER A 642 -10.59 11.68 -10.97
CA SER A 642 -10.71 11.41 -9.52
C SER A 642 -11.79 10.36 -9.24
N PRO A 643 -11.56 9.47 -8.27
CA PRO A 643 -12.51 8.42 -7.92
C PRO A 643 -13.78 8.99 -7.27
N CYS A 644 -14.72 8.11 -6.90
CA CYS A 644 -15.95 8.49 -6.19
C CYS A 644 -15.65 9.18 -4.84
N LEU A 645 -16.58 9.99 -4.35
CA LEU A 645 -16.43 10.76 -3.11
C LEU A 645 -16.06 9.91 -1.90
N ALA A 646 -16.53 8.67 -1.83
CA ALA A 646 -16.16 7.74 -0.77
C ALA A 646 -14.66 7.38 -0.80
N ALA A 647 -14.11 7.15 -1.98
CA ALA A 647 -12.67 6.91 -2.15
C ALA A 647 -11.87 8.19 -1.90
N ILE A 648 -12.35 9.36 -2.34
CA ILE A 648 -11.74 10.67 -2.07
C ILE A 648 -11.67 10.93 -0.57
N SER A 649 -12.73 10.64 0.20
CA SER A 649 -12.74 10.78 1.65
C SER A 649 -11.71 9.86 2.33
N THR A 650 -11.55 8.65 1.80
CA THR A 650 -10.54 7.70 2.26
C THR A 650 -9.13 8.19 1.93
N MET A 651 -8.91 8.75 0.72
CA MET A 651 -7.65 9.41 0.36
C MET A 651 -7.31 10.56 1.33
N ALA A 652 -8.28 11.40 1.67
CA ALA A 652 -8.07 12.51 2.62
C ALA A 652 -7.55 12.02 3.97
N LYS A 653 -8.05 10.88 4.44
CA LYS A 653 -7.62 10.27 5.69
C LYS A 653 -6.24 9.63 5.57
N GLU A 654 -6.01 8.83 4.55
CA GLU A 654 -4.77 8.01 4.42
C GLU A 654 -3.56 8.85 3.95
N MET A 655 -3.78 9.98 3.27
CA MET A 655 -2.72 10.93 2.91
C MET A 655 -2.13 11.67 4.12
N GLN A 656 -2.84 11.77 5.24
CA GLN A 656 -2.42 12.45 6.47
C GLN A 656 -1.90 13.89 6.29
N SER A 657 -2.15 14.50 5.13
CA SER A 657 -1.70 15.85 4.78
C SER A 657 -2.65 16.51 3.80
N ARG A 658 -3.22 17.67 4.20
CA ARG A 658 -4.12 18.44 3.32
C ARG A 658 -3.44 18.86 2.01
N LYS A 659 -2.13 19.20 2.05
CA LYS A 659 -1.36 19.58 0.87
C LYS A 659 -1.27 18.42 -0.13
N TRP A 660 -0.93 17.22 0.32
CA TRP A 660 -0.79 16.05 -0.53
C TRP A 660 -2.14 15.53 -1.02
N PHE A 661 -3.19 15.68 -0.23
CA PHE A 661 -4.54 15.36 -0.64
C PHE A 661 -4.99 16.20 -1.86
N TRP A 662 -4.90 17.53 -1.76
CA TRP A 662 -5.29 18.40 -2.87
C TRP A 662 -4.37 18.23 -4.08
N PHE A 663 -3.09 17.97 -3.86
CA PHE A 663 -2.17 17.65 -4.95
C PHE A 663 -2.60 16.36 -5.67
N ALA A 664 -3.02 15.31 -4.94
CA ALA A 664 -3.48 14.05 -5.51
C ALA A 664 -4.71 14.25 -6.40
N ILE A 665 -5.73 14.96 -5.90
CA ILE A 665 -6.95 15.25 -6.66
C ILE A 665 -6.63 16.06 -7.93
N LEU A 666 -5.83 17.11 -7.78
CA LEU A 666 -5.45 17.95 -8.93
C LEU A 666 -4.64 17.15 -9.96
N PHE A 667 -3.69 16.34 -9.49
CA PHE A 667 -2.87 15.50 -10.36
C PHE A 667 -3.72 14.51 -11.15
N GLN A 668 -4.65 13.80 -10.50
CA GLN A 668 -5.52 12.82 -11.16
C GLN A 668 -6.35 13.47 -12.27
N ASN A 669 -7.00 14.61 -12.00
CA ASN A 669 -7.82 15.30 -13.00
C ASN A 669 -6.98 15.89 -14.14
N ILE A 670 -5.82 16.48 -13.85
CA ILE A 670 -4.93 17.01 -14.90
C ILE A 670 -4.37 15.85 -15.74
N PHE A 671 -3.95 14.76 -15.12
CA PHE A 671 -3.43 13.60 -15.83
C PHE A 671 -4.50 12.98 -16.74
N ALA A 672 -5.72 12.80 -16.22
CA ALA A 672 -6.86 12.33 -17.00
C ALA A 672 -7.14 13.26 -18.21
N TYR A 673 -7.19 14.56 -17.97
CA TYR A 673 -7.45 15.55 -19.01
C TYR A 673 -6.37 15.53 -20.10
N VAL A 674 -5.09 15.56 -19.73
CA VAL A 674 -3.96 15.56 -20.66
C VAL A 674 -3.92 14.28 -21.50
N VAL A 675 -4.03 13.11 -20.84
CA VAL A 675 -4.01 11.82 -21.56
C VAL A 675 -5.20 11.72 -22.52
N THR A 676 -6.37 12.11 -22.08
CA THR A 676 -7.59 12.08 -22.90
C THR A 676 -7.51 13.05 -24.09
N LEU A 677 -6.97 14.25 -23.86
CA LEU A 677 -6.76 15.24 -24.93
C LEU A 677 -5.80 14.70 -26.00
N ILE A 678 -4.67 14.11 -25.58
CA ILE A 678 -3.71 13.47 -26.49
C ILE A 678 -4.41 12.41 -27.34
N VAL A 679 -5.15 11.51 -26.68
CA VAL A 679 -5.82 10.38 -27.35
C VAL A 679 -6.90 10.87 -28.31
N TYR A 680 -7.74 11.83 -27.93
CA TYR A 680 -8.78 12.36 -28.78
C TYR A 680 -8.23 13.10 -30.02
N GLN A 681 -7.32 14.05 -29.78
CA GLN A 681 -6.81 14.91 -30.85
C GLN A 681 -5.98 14.14 -31.88
N ILE A 682 -5.10 13.23 -31.40
CA ILE A 682 -4.28 12.39 -32.26
C ILE A 682 -5.14 11.29 -32.90
N GLY A 683 -6.06 10.70 -32.18
CA GLY A 683 -6.95 9.67 -32.67
C GLY A 683 -7.88 10.17 -33.75
N THR A 684 -8.44 11.37 -33.59
CA THR A 684 -9.28 12.03 -34.65
C THR A 684 -8.47 12.32 -35.89
N PHE A 685 -7.24 12.81 -35.77
CA PHE A 685 -6.35 13.03 -36.92
C PHE A 685 -5.99 11.69 -37.60
N ALA A 686 -5.67 10.64 -36.86
CA ALA A 686 -5.32 9.34 -37.41
C ALA A 686 -6.51 8.65 -38.15
N THR A 687 -7.75 8.96 -37.76
CA THR A 687 -8.97 8.44 -38.39
C THR A 687 -9.45 9.30 -39.58
N GLY A 688 -8.61 10.21 -40.06
CA GLY A 688 -8.90 11.03 -41.28
C GLY A 688 -9.47 12.41 -41.00
N GLY A 689 -9.47 12.88 -39.75
CA GLY A 689 -9.84 14.23 -39.38
C GLY A 689 -8.82 15.29 -39.82
N ALA A 690 -9.25 16.56 -39.94
CA ALA A 690 -8.37 17.66 -40.30
C ALA A 690 -7.34 17.94 -39.20
N PHE A 691 -6.13 18.38 -39.60
CA PHE A 691 -5.12 18.86 -38.63
C PHE A 691 -5.58 20.20 -38.05
N THR A 692 -5.79 20.23 -36.74
CA THR A 692 -6.28 21.40 -36.02
C THR A 692 -5.21 21.93 -35.04
N VAL A 693 -5.43 23.10 -34.45
CA VAL A 693 -4.63 23.62 -33.34
C VAL A 693 -4.63 22.64 -32.19
N GLY A 694 -5.77 21.97 -31.90
CA GLY A 694 -5.87 20.93 -30.90
C GLY A 694 -4.95 19.75 -31.19
N THR A 695 -4.84 19.30 -32.44
CA THR A 695 -3.90 18.22 -32.84
C THR A 695 -2.46 18.63 -32.60
N ALA A 696 -2.06 19.86 -32.90
CA ALA A 696 -0.72 20.37 -32.62
C ALA A 696 -0.44 20.38 -31.11
N VAL A 697 -1.38 20.85 -30.30
CA VAL A 697 -1.27 20.83 -28.82
C VAL A 697 -1.18 19.38 -28.32
N GLY A 698 -1.99 18.46 -28.84
CA GLY A 698 -1.93 17.03 -28.46
C GLY A 698 -0.56 16.41 -28.75
N ILE A 699 0.05 16.70 -29.90
CA ILE A 699 1.39 16.21 -30.23
C ILE A 699 2.44 16.81 -29.31
N VAL A 700 2.40 18.12 -29.00
CA VAL A 700 3.32 18.75 -28.06
C VAL A 700 3.20 18.12 -26.68
N LEU A 701 2.00 17.91 -26.17
CA LEU A 701 1.77 17.27 -24.87
C LEU A 701 2.26 15.82 -24.87
N LEU A 702 2.09 15.07 -25.94
CA LEU A 702 2.64 13.72 -26.09
C LEU A 702 4.16 13.75 -26.02
N LEU A 703 4.81 14.68 -26.74
CA LEU A 703 6.27 14.81 -26.71
C LEU A 703 6.77 15.20 -25.31
N VAL A 704 6.08 16.10 -24.62
CA VAL A 704 6.40 16.45 -23.22
C VAL A 704 6.24 15.24 -22.30
N MET A 705 5.16 14.49 -22.44
CA MET A 705 4.94 13.27 -21.63
C MET A 705 6.01 12.21 -21.90
N LEU A 706 6.38 11.98 -23.16
CA LEU A 706 7.49 11.08 -23.54
C LEU A 706 8.83 11.59 -23.00
N PHE A 707 9.10 12.88 -23.08
CA PHE A 707 10.30 13.47 -22.49
C PHE A 707 10.34 13.25 -20.99
N LEU A 708 9.24 13.49 -20.27
CA LEU A 708 9.15 13.24 -18.82
C LEU A 708 9.32 11.75 -18.47
N LEU A 709 8.84 10.86 -19.35
CA LEU A 709 8.95 9.41 -19.16
C LEU A 709 10.38 8.92 -19.39
N PHE A 710 11.09 9.40 -20.41
CA PHE A 710 12.41 8.88 -20.81
C PHE A 710 13.59 9.71 -20.27
N ARG A 711 13.37 10.92 -19.73
CA ARG A 711 14.45 11.69 -19.13
C ARG A 711 15.15 10.87 -18.05
N PRO A 712 16.50 10.93 -17.93
CA PRO A 712 17.19 10.32 -16.81
C PRO A 712 16.67 10.89 -15.48
N ASP A 713 16.67 10.07 -14.43
CA ASP A 713 16.25 10.50 -13.11
C ASP A 713 17.27 11.47 -12.51
N PRO A 714 16.93 12.76 -12.35
CA PRO A 714 17.88 13.76 -11.82
C PRO A 714 18.13 13.59 -10.31
N TYR A 715 17.39 12.70 -9.63
CA TYR A 715 17.43 12.49 -8.19
C TYR A 715 17.76 11.04 -7.80
N LYS A 716 18.32 10.24 -8.73
CA LYS A 716 18.59 8.80 -8.56
C LYS A 716 19.38 8.49 -7.29
N ASP A 717 20.27 9.42 -6.87
CA ASP A 717 21.16 9.26 -5.73
C ASP A 717 20.66 9.95 -4.45
N GLN A 718 19.49 10.62 -4.50
CA GLN A 718 18.90 11.22 -3.30
C GLN A 718 18.16 10.17 -2.48
N LYS A 719 18.72 9.78 -1.33
CA LYS A 719 17.99 9.05 -0.29
C LYS A 719 16.94 9.99 0.30
N VAL A 720 15.66 9.74 0.02
CA VAL A 720 14.55 10.55 0.56
C VAL A 720 14.20 10.05 1.95
N TYR A 721 14.68 10.76 2.96
CA TYR A 721 14.18 10.62 4.32
C TYR A 721 12.96 11.52 4.50
N SER A 722 11.91 11.00 5.14
CA SER A 722 10.75 11.80 5.47
C SER A 722 11.20 12.98 6.36
N LYS A 723 11.04 14.21 5.89
CA LYS A 723 11.33 15.43 6.65
C LYS A 723 10.48 15.60 7.92
N ARG A 724 9.55 14.70 8.20
CA ARG A 724 8.73 14.74 9.42
C ARG A 724 9.47 14.40 10.70
N SER A 725 10.62 13.70 10.62
CA SER A 725 11.44 13.39 11.80
C SER A 725 12.35 14.52 12.28
N VAL A 726 12.36 15.69 11.59
CA VAL A 726 13.27 16.83 11.90
C VAL A 726 12.51 18.08 12.36
N GLN A 727 11.16 18.07 12.35
CA GLN A 727 10.33 19.21 12.77
C GLN A 727 9.21 18.81 13.74
N ALA A 728 9.45 17.84 14.62
CA ALA A 728 8.61 17.59 15.78
C ALA A 728 9.43 17.68 17.06
#